data_ddb7582169549fad6c6a555437a78abf
#
_entry.id   ddb7582169549fad6c6a555437a78abf
#
_cell.length_a   1.000
_cell.length_b   1.000
_cell.length_c   1.000
_cell.angle_alpha   90.00
_cell.angle_beta   90.00
_cell.angle_gamma   90.00
#
_symmetry.space_group_name_H-M   'P 1'
#
loop_
_entity.id
_entity.type
_entity.pdbx_description
1 polymer ?
#
loop_
_entity_poly.entity_id
_entity_poly.type
_entity_poly.pdbx_seq_one_letter_code
_entity_poly.pdbx_strand_id
1 'polypeptide(L)'
;MTSQRTVDQALQPTAQPAWTLEQQGFDPLLASSRESRFAVSNGFLGIRGGRTIDRLPGTAIAPRTWVAGLFDALHVDQPMLALVPAPDWLRVEISLSAPGSSPVLDNVSFRRRTLDFKRGALVTESLIENSPNNAIRLRVLRLVSMHNRALGVQLIQLDVEAGALEATLEASCEGLEFGLVTEQLEQALGVWRTNATDKRLAMSAAVSLMVDGQVIAPKPLGPFNWSWTWTTRPGQVVLFERMVAIARADAPSQDPAEEALNQLATAESKGWACVLEEHEASWAHRWQDSDVVVVGDPAAQHALRFALFHLNAAANPDDENVSIAARALTGADYHGHVFWDTEIFLLPFYTLTWPEAACALLTYRFRTLGGARAKAKRLGFRGAMYAWESAETGAETCPEHAIGPDRRVLNILCGTQELHISADVAYAVWHYWEATGDEAFLREAGAEILLETARFWVSRARAEADGQYHIRGVIGPDEYHETIDDNAFTNVMARWNIRRAIDTAALLRTRWPERWKALSNALELDDEELRRWAEVADTLATGLDPRTGLYEQFSGFFKLEPIDLASYAGRSVPMDVVLGRKRTQAAQIIKQADVVALLVLLPEAFADGSASANFSYYEPRCSHGSSLSAAMHGIAAARLGQSETAMRFFHQASATDLSDTHAAIDGGVHIASLGGIWMMTVLGFAGLTVNETGLGFNPQLPEGWSSLSFGVHWRGRHVLVSIDPGRKTIEATLSSGEPT
;
A
#
# COMPACT_ATOMS: atom_id res chain seq x y z
N MET A 1 -33.14 22.92 -3.47
CA MET A 1 -32.11 23.98 -3.32
C MET A 1 -31.06 23.43 -2.38
N THR A 2 -30.05 22.80 -2.90
CA THR A 2 -28.86 22.37 -2.14
C THR A 2 -28.12 23.65 -1.74
N SER A 3 -27.92 23.85 -0.44
CA SER A 3 -27.12 24.94 0.12
C SER A 3 -25.72 24.83 -0.48
N GLN A 4 -25.30 25.79 -1.29
CA GLN A 4 -23.95 25.84 -1.87
C GLN A 4 -22.95 25.91 -0.71
N ARG A 5 -22.07 24.92 -0.59
CA ARG A 5 -21.06 24.83 0.47
C ARG A 5 -20.14 26.05 0.41
N THR A 6 -19.90 26.68 1.56
CA THR A 6 -18.97 27.83 1.63
C THR A 6 -17.52 27.34 1.66
N VAL A 7 -16.59 28.15 1.19
CA VAL A 7 -15.14 27.87 1.24
C VAL A 7 -14.68 27.63 2.67
N ASP A 8 -15.19 28.39 3.64
CA ASP A 8 -14.88 28.19 5.07
C ASP A 8 -15.26 26.80 5.56
N GLN A 9 -16.43 26.27 5.16
CA GLN A 9 -16.84 24.90 5.49
C GLN A 9 -15.95 23.86 4.83
N ALA A 10 -15.51 24.10 3.59
CA ALA A 10 -14.60 23.20 2.88
C ALA A 10 -13.22 23.12 3.57
N LEU A 11 -12.71 24.23 4.06
CA LEU A 11 -11.40 24.36 4.71
C LEU A 11 -11.38 23.94 6.19
N GLN A 12 -12.53 23.58 6.77
CA GLN A 12 -12.59 23.16 8.16
C GLN A 12 -12.48 21.63 8.28
N PRO A 13 -11.44 21.09 8.95
CA PRO A 13 -11.32 19.66 9.17
C PRO A 13 -12.43 19.13 10.09
N THR A 14 -12.64 17.82 10.04
CA THR A 14 -13.50 17.09 10.97
C THR A 14 -13.06 17.34 12.42
N ALA A 15 -14.01 17.70 13.29
CA ALA A 15 -13.71 18.10 14.67
C ALA A 15 -13.35 16.93 15.60
N GLN A 16 -13.63 15.69 15.22
CA GLN A 16 -13.42 14.51 16.05
C GLN A 16 -11.97 14.01 15.91
N PRO A 17 -11.16 13.96 17.00
CA PRO A 17 -9.73 13.59 16.92
C PRO A 17 -9.46 12.20 16.36
N ALA A 18 -10.39 11.25 16.55
CA ALA A 18 -10.24 9.90 15.98
C ALA A 18 -10.28 9.85 14.45
N TRP A 19 -10.66 10.95 13.79
CA TRP A 19 -10.75 11.07 12.34
C TRP A 19 -9.68 11.96 11.71
N THR A 20 -8.76 12.47 12.51
CA THR A 20 -7.74 13.42 12.01
C THR A 20 -6.37 13.11 12.57
N LEU A 21 -5.35 13.27 11.74
CA LEU A 21 -3.96 13.38 12.18
C LEU A 21 -3.54 14.84 12.10
N GLU A 22 -3.09 15.41 13.22
CA GLU A 22 -2.68 16.80 13.29
C GLU A 22 -1.19 16.93 13.59
N GLN A 23 -0.55 17.89 12.92
CA GLN A 23 0.80 18.35 13.24
C GLN A 23 0.80 19.86 13.43
N GLN A 24 1.38 20.31 14.52
CA GLN A 24 1.64 21.73 14.81
C GLN A 24 3.12 22.05 14.60
N GLY A 25 3.40 23.25 14.11
CA GLY A 25 4.74 23.71 13.86
C GLY A 25 5.49 22.93 12.77
N PHE A 26 6.74 23.33 12.50
CA PHE A 26 7.59 22.73 11.49
C PHE A 26 8.94 22.33 12.07
N ASP A 27 9.34 21.10 11.79
CA ASP A 27 10.67 20.58 12.06
C ASP A 27 11.28 20.11 10.74
N PRO A 28 12.37 20.75 10.24
CA PRO A 28 13.00 20.37 8.98
C PRO A 28 13.61 18.97 8.98
N LEU A 29 14.02 18.43 10.15
CA LEU A 29 14.58 17.08 10.25
C LEU A 29 13.51 16.00 10.05
N LEU A 30 12.26 16.30 10.36
CA LEU A 30 11.12 15.37 10.21
C LEU A 30 10.25 15.70 9.00
N ALA A 31 10.66 16.65 8.16
CA ALA A 31 9.82 17.14 7.06
C ALA A 31 9.46 16.02 6.08
N SER A 32 10.42 15.22 5.63
CA SER A 32 10.22 14.16 4.64
C SER A 32 9.32 13.05 5.17
N SER A 33 9.57 12.54 6.38
CA SER A 33 8.74 11.50 7.00
C SER A 33 7.31 11.96 7.23
N ARG A 34 7.15 13.22 7.65
CA ARG A 34 5.83 13.81 7.85
C ARG A 34 5.11 14.05 6.53
N GLU A 35 5.82 14.38 5.42
CA GLU A 35 5.20 14.50 4.09
C GLU A 35 4.60 13.18 3.60
N SER A 36 5.26 12.05 3.87
CA SER A 36 4.73 10.72 3.54
C SER A 36 3.49 10.37 4.37
N ARG A 37 3.54 10.62 5.67
CA ARG A 37 2.44 10.35 6.61
C ARG A 37 1.18 11.15 6.32
N PHE A 38 1.32 12.38 5.82
CA PHE A 38 0.23 13.27 5.44
C PHE A 38 -0.10 13.21 3.94
N ALA A 39 0.36 12.20 3.23
CA ALA A 39 0.02 12.01 1.83
C ALA A 39 -1.47 11.71 1.63
N VAL A 40 -2.02 12.17 0.51
CA VAL A 40 -3.36 11.80 0.05
C VAL A 40 -3.25 11.12 -1.31
N SER A 41 -3.99 10.04 -1.49
CA SER A 41 -4.01 9.27 -2.74
C SER A 41 -5.38 8.66 -2.99
N ASN A 42 -5.55 8.09 -4.18
CA ASN A 42 -6.81 7.45 -4.60
C ASN A 42 -6.59 6.16 -5.39
N GLY A 43 -5.38 5.57 -5.31
CA GLY A 43 -5.01 4.37 -6.05
C GLY A 43 -4.58 4.60 -7.50
N PHE A 44 -4.78 5.80 -8.05
CA PHE A 44 -4.26 6.23 -9.36
C PHE A 44 -3.28 7.40 -9.21
N LEU A 45 -3.67 8.42 -8.48
CA LEU A 45 -2.89 9.64 -8.22
C LEU A 45 -2.57 9.73 -6.73
N GLY A 46 -1.32 10.02 -6.40
CA GLY A 46 -0.86 10.28 -5.04
C GLY A 46 -0.07 11.57 -4.95
N ILE A 47 -0.30 12.34 -3.88
CA ILE A 47 0.45 13.55 -3.57
C ILE A 47 0.95 13.51 -2.13
N ARG A 48 2.22 13.84 -1.93
CA ARG A 48 2.80 13.95 -0.59
C ARG A 48 2.28 15.18 0.15
N GLY A 49 2.17 15.06 1.46
CA GLY A 49 1.64 16.10 2.33
C GLY A 49 2.59 17.27 2.59
N GLY A 50 3.41 17.67 1.63
CA GLY A 50 4.35 18.78 1.72
C GLY A 50 3.68 20.13 1.94
N ARG A 51 4.47 21.14 2.32
CA ARG A 51 3.99 22.52 2.47
C ARG A 51 3.78 23.15 1.10
N THR A 52 2.80 24.04 0.99
CA THR A 52 2.41 24.66 -0.28
C THR A 52 3.31 25.82 -0.65
N ILE A 53 3.78 26.60 0.32
CA ILE A 53 4.35 27.94 0.13
C ILE A 53 5.83 28.02 0.52
N ASP A 54 6.36 27.06 1.28
CA ASP A 54 7.69 27.16 1.81
C ASP A 54 8.72 26.41 0.95
N ARG A 55 9.58 27.19 0.34
CA ARG A 55 10.84 26.69 -0.20
C ARG A 55 12.00 27.28 0.60
N LEU A 56 12.79 26.44 1.23
CA LEU A 56 14.10 26.89 1.69
C LEU A 56 14.96 27.14 0.44
N PRO A 57 15.53 28.34 0.27
CA PRO A 57 16.40 28.64 -0.87
C PRO A 57 17.52 27.59 -0.99
N GLY A 58 17.71 27.02 -2.18
CA GLY A 58 18.77 26.06 -2.46
C GLY A 58 18.46 24.59 -2.15
N THR A 59 17.25 24.23 -1.72
CA THR A 59 16.85 22.83 -1.58
C THR A 59 16.42 22.26 -2.93
N ALA A 60 16.88 21.04 -3.24
CA ALA A 60 16.39 20.29 -4.40
C ALA A 60 14.87 20.04 -4.28
N ILE A 61 14.18 20.06 -5.42
CA ILE A 61 12.75 19.74 -5.48
C ILE A 61 12.62 18.24 -5.27
N ALA A 62 12.04 17.84 -4.13
CA ALA A 62 11.69 16.44 -3.93
C ALA A 62 10.41 16.12 -4.72
N PRO A 63 10.33 14.98 -5.42
CA PRO A 63 9.12 14.55 -6.08
C PRO A 63 7.94 14.46 -5.11
N ARG A 64 6.77 14.97 -5.51
CA ARG A 64 5.58 14.99 -4.67
C ARG A 64 4.36 14.35 -5.29
N THR A 65 4.35 14.19 -6.61
CA THR A 65 3.22 13.63 -7.36
C THR A 65 3.62 12.30 -7.98
N TRP A 66 2.78 11.28 -7.76
CA TRP A 66 2.97 9.93 -8.27
C TRP A 66 1.72 9.48 -9.02
N VAL A 67 1.92 8.77 -10.15
CA VAL A 67 0.84 8.14 -10.92
C VAL A 67 1.09 6.65 -10.97
N ALA A 68 0.11 5.86 -10.53
CA ALA A 68 0.23 4.40 -10.54
C ALA A 68 0.57 3.89 -11.93
N GLY A 69 1.51 2.94 -12.01
CA GLY A 69 1.90 2.32 -13.27
C GLY A 69 2.77 3.17 -14.21
N LEU A 70 3.18 4.37 -13.81
CA LEU A 70 4.11 5.20 -14.60
C LEU A 70 5.55 4.76 -14.33
N PHE A 71 5.95 3.62 -14.89
CA PHE A 71 7.30 3.06 -14.73
C PHE A 71 8.21 3.45 -15.88
N ASP A 72 9.50 3.66 -15.58
CA ASP A 72 10.56 3.82 -16.58
C ASP A 72 11.88 3.20 -16.10
N ALA A 73 12.85 2.98 -16.98
CA ALA A 73 14.16 2.49 -16.62
C ALA A 73 15.00 3.59 -15.95
N LEU A 74 15.55 3.30 -14.75
CA LEU A 74 16.39 4.25 -14.02
C LEU A 74 17.77 4.47 -14.66
N HIS A 75 18.33 3.44 -15.32
CA HIS A 75 19.65 3.49 -15.92
C HIS A 75 19.67 2.76 -17.27
N VAL A 76 20.39 3.33 -18.24
CA VAL A 76 20.52 2.76 -19.59
C VAL A 76 21.29 1.42 -19.59
N ASP A 77 22.26 1.25 -18.68
CA ASP A 77 23.15 0.08 -18.63
C ASP A 77 22.61 -1.08 -17.76
N GLN A 78 21.66 -0.80 -16.87
CA GLN A 78 20.93 -1.80 -16.10
C GLN A 78 19.47 -1.34 -15.97
N PRO A 79 18.58 -1.80 -16.84
CA PRO A 79 17.21 -1.32 -16.89
C PRO A 79 16.37 -1.89 -15.74
N MET A 80 16.58 -1.38 -14.52
CA MET A 80 15.64 -1.56 -13.42
C MET A 80 14.49 -0.59 -13.64
N LEU A 81 13.27 -1.12 -13.79
CA LEU A 81 12.07 -0.29 -13.87
C LEU A 81 11.78 0.32 -12.50
N ALA A 82 11.46 1.59 -12.48
CA ALA A 82 11.04 2.29 -11.26
C ALA A 82 9.87 3.21 -11.57
N LEU A 83 9.03 3.43 -10.57
CA LEU A 83 7.97 4.43 -10.62
C LEU A 83 8.60 5.82 -10.73
N VAL A 84 8.37 6.50 -11.84
CA VAL A 84 8.90 7.85 -12.05
C VAL A 84 7.90 8.90 -11.56
N PRO A 85 8.40 10.05 -11.03
CA PRO A 85 7.52 11.13 -10.60
C PRO A 85 6.79 11.76 -11.78
N ALA A 86 5.53 12.15 -11.55
CA ALA A 86 4.79 13.02 -12.44
C ALA A 86 5.08 14.51 -12.12
N PRO A 87 4.74 15.44 -13.03
CA PRO A 87 4.85 16.87 -12.77
C PRO A 87 4.13 17.28 -11.49
N ASP A 88 4.79 18.08 -10.64
CA ASP A 88 4.21 18.58 -9.40
C ASP A 88 3.38 19.86 -9.68
N TRP A 89 2.09 19.73 -9.52
CA TRP A 89 1.12 20.77 -9.79
C TRP A 89 0.74 21.62 -8.57
N LEU A 90 1.40 21.42 -7.42
CA LEU A 90 0.95 22.00 -6.15
C LEU A 90 1.61 23.34 -5.80
N ARG A 91 2.61 23.78 -6.55
CA ARG A 91 3.40 24.96 -6.18
C ARG A 91 2.61 26.24 -6.29
N VAL A 92 2.66 27.03 -5.22
CA VAL A 92 2.19 28.42 -5.17
C VAL A 92 3.21 29.26 -4.40
N GLU A 93 3.55 30.42 -4.92
CA GLU A 93 4.36 31.42 -4.24
C GLU A 93 3.51 32.66 -3.99
N ILE A 94 3.67 33.26 -2.83
CA ILE A 94 3.01 34.53 -2.47
C ILE A 94 4.10 35.49 -2.02
N SER A 95 4.13 36.67 -2.64
CA SER A 95 5.03 37.74 -2.24
C SER A 95 4.24 38.99 -1.93
N LEU A 96 4.69 39.73 -0.92
CA LEU A 96 4.09 40.99 -0.48
C LEU A 96 5.13 42.11 -0.63
N SER A 97 4.72 43.27 -1.15
CA SER A 97 5.58 44.45 -1.26
C SER A 97 4.83 45.71 -0.83
N ALA A 98 5.55 46.69 -0.27
CA ALA A 98 5.01 48.02 -0.17
C ALA A 98 4.83 48.58 -1.58
N PRO A 99 3.84 49.41 -1.85
CA PRO A 99 3.62 50.03 -3.16
C PRO A 99 4.91 50.68 -3.69
N GLY A 100 5.40 50.21 -4.85
CA GLY A 100 6.63 50.67 -5.49
C GLY A 100 7.94 50.12 -4.97
N SER A 101 7.95 49.11 -4.08
CA SER A 101 9.15 48.39 -3.63
C SER A 101 9.26 47.00 -4.30
N SER A 102 10.47 46.46 -4.31
CA SER A 102 10.66 45.09 -4.82
C SER A 102 9.93 44.06 -3.91
N PRO A 103 9.33 43.01 -4.49
CA PRO A 103 8.73 41.92 -3.71
C PRO A 103 9.73 41.29 -2.74
N VAL A 104 9.33 41.09 -1.51
CA VAL A 104 10.10 40.37 -0.50
C VAL A 104 9.38 39.05 -0.26
N LEU A 105 10.09 37.91 -0.36
CA LEU A 105 9.58 36.64 0.15
C LEU A 105 9.47 36.74 1.66
N ASP A 106 8.25 36.78 2.13
CA ASP A 106 7.94 37.06 3.53
C ASP A 106 8.13 35.86 4.43
N ASN A 107 8.23 36.11 5.73
CA ASN A 107 8.35 35.09 6.76
C ASN A 107 7.03 34.30 6.86
N VAL A 108 6.97 33.14 6.24
CA VAL A 108 5.82 32.24 6.35
C VAL A 108 5.97 31.38 7.58
N SER A 109 5.12 31.61 8.56
CA SER A 109 5.03 30.79 9.76
C SER A 109 4.02 29.67 9.56
N PHE A 110 4.52 28.42 9.41
CA PHE A 110 3.65 27.26 9.37
C PHE A 110 3.01 27.05 10.75
N ARG A 111 1.69 26.95 10.79
CA ARG A 111 0.93 26.80 12.03
C ARG A 111 0.52 25.37 12.25
N ARG A 112 -0.17 24.77 11.26
CA ARG A 112 -0.79 23.47 11.42
C ARG A 112 -1.02 22.80 10.06
N ARG A 113 -0.95 21.45 10.02
CA ARG A 113 -1.57 20.62 8.98
C ARG A 113 -2.39 19.52 9.62
N THR A 114 -3.50 19.19 8.96
CA THR A 114 -4.46 18.19 9.40
C THR A 114 -4.82 17.29 8.23
N LEU A 115 -4.49 16.01 8.35
CA LEU A 115 -4.99 14.98 7.45
C LEU A 115 -6.35 14.52 7.99
N ASP A 116 -7.38 14.76 7.22
CA ASP A 116 -8.76 14.40 7.56
C ASP A 116 -9.10 13.05 6.91
N PHE A 117 -9.06 11.98 7.70
CA PHE A 117 -9.33 10.62 7.22
C PHE A 117 -10.76 10.46 6.71
N LYS A 118 -11.72 11.11 7.40
CA LYS A 118 -13.13 10.98 7.07
C LYS A 118 -13.44 11.55 5.69
N ARG A 119 -12.76 12.63 5.34
CA ARG A 119 -12.97 13.38 4.11
C ARG A 119 -11.94 13.06 3.03
N GLY A 120 -10.88 12.34 3.33
CA GLY A 120 -9.79 12.06 2.39
C GLY A 120 -9.03 13.32 1.94
N ALA A 121 -8.85 14.29 2.80
CA ALA A 121 -8.32 15.60 2.44
C ALA A 121 -7.23 16.07 3.39
N LEU A 122 -6.29 16.87 2.87
CA LEU A 122 -5.25 17.53 3.65
C LEU A 122 -5.55 19.02 3.76
N VAL A 123 -5.66 19.55 4.99
CA VAL A 123 -5.82 20.98 5.27
C VAL A 123 -4.56 21.49 5.94
N THR A 124 -4.01 22.62 5.44
CA THR A 124 -2.87 23.28 6.07
C THR A 124 -3.21 24.73 6.40
N GLU A 125 -2.64 25.23 7.50
CA GLU A 125 -2.78 26.62 7.96
C GLU A 125 -1.40 27.23 8.18
N SER A 126 -1.19 28.42 7.62
CA SER A 126 0.03 29.21 7.77
C SER A 126 -0.33 30.68 7.99
N LEU A 127 0.63 31.43 8.53
CA LEU A 127 0.51 32.88 8.68
C LEU A 127 1.72 33.53 7.99
N ILE A 128 1.44 34.50 7.13
CA ILE A 128 2.44 35.35 6.49
C ILE A 128 2.49 36.66 7.27
N GLU A 129 3.62 36.94 7.92
CA GLU A 129 3.84 38.16 8.70
C GLU A 129 5.18 38.76 8.31
N ASN A 130 5.17 40.01 7.80
CA ASN A 130 6.40 40.79 7.62
C ASN A 130 6.53 41.95 8.61
N SER A 131 5.47 42.27 9.32
CA SER A 131 5.44 43.20 10.47
C SER A 131 4.15 42.99 11.27
N PRO A 132 4.04 43.50 12.52
CA PRO A 132 2.82 43.40 13.31
C PRO A 132 1.58 44.05 12.67
N ASN A 133 1.80 44.89 11.67
CA ASN A 133 0.72 45.60 10.95
C ASN A 133 0.38 44.97 9.59
N ASN A 134 1.01 43.85 9.24
CA ASN A 134 0.82 43.13 7.98
C ASN A 134 0.74 41.62 8.26
N ALA A 135 -0.46 41.08 8.25
CA ALA A 135 -0.72 39.67 8.51
C ALA A 135 -1.77 39.13 7.53
N ILE A 136 -1.44 38.00 6.91
CA ILE A 136 -2.34 37.25 6.04
C ILE A 136 -2.39 35.83 6.53
N ARG A 137 -3.57 35.34 6.93
CA ARG A 137 -3.81 33.93 7.24
C ARG A 137 -4.05 33.17 5.94
N LEU A 138 -3.38 32.05 5.82
CA LEU A 138 -3.46 31.17 4.69
C LEU A 138 -4.02 29.82 5.12
N ARG A 139 -5.11 29.38 4.48
CA ARG A 139 -5.67 28.04 4.62
C ARG A 139 -5.70 27.36 3.26
N VAL A 140 -5.21 26.11 3.21
CA VAL A 140 -5.10 25.33 1.96
C VAL A 140 -5.77 23.99 2.13
N LEU A 141 -6.68 23.63 1.24
CA LEU A 141 -7.20 22.28 1.07
C LEU A 141 -6.54 21.63 -0.14
N ARG A 142 -6.12 20.39 0.00
CA ARG A 142 -5.64 19.53 -1.10
C ARG A 142 -6.30 18.17 -1.03
N LEU A 143 -6.72 17.68 -2.17
CA LEU A 143 -7.23 16.33 -2.35
C LEU A 143 -6.93 15.80 -3.75
N VAL A 144 -6.92 14.47 -3.87
CA VAL A 144 -7.08 13.75 -5.14
C VAL A 144 -8.42 13.04 -5.08
N SER A 145 -9.24 13.20 -6.11
CA SER A 145 -10.66 12.79 -6.04
C SER A 145 -10.80 11.27 -5.97
N MET A 146 -11.57 10.79 -4.98
CA MET A 146 -11.93 9.38 -4.86
C MET A 146 -13.06 8.98 -5.83
N HIS A 147 -13.86 9.96 -6.28
CA HIS A 147 -14.94 9.75 -7.24
C HIS A 147 -14.40 9.71 -8.69
N ASN A 148 -13.66 10.72 -9.09
CA ASN A 148 -12.98 10.76 -10.39
C ASN A 148 -11.46 10.77 -10.15
N ARG A 149 -10.84 9.62 -10.33
CA ARG A 149 -9.45 9.39 -9.93
C ARG A 149 -8.42 10.17 -10.73
N ALA A 150 -8.81 10.71 -11.89
CA ALA A 150 -7.96 11.59 -12.69
C ALA A 150 -7.77 12.98 -12.08
N LEU A 151 -8.66 13.42 -11.15
CA LEU A 151 -8.73 14.80 -10.70
C LEU A 151 -7.94 15.05 -9.41
N GLY A 152 -7.18 16.16 -9.41
CA GLY A 152 -6.62 16.80 -8.22
C GLY A 152 -7.21 18.20 -8.01
N VAL A 153 -7.43 18.60 -6.74
CA VAL A 153 -7.98 19.91 -6.36
C VAL A 153 -7.11 20.55 -5.30
N GLN A 154 -6.82 21.82 -5.50
CA GLN A 154 -6.16 22.70 -4.53
C GLN A 154 -6.99 23.98 -4.38
N LEU A 155 -7.45 24.26 -3.15
CA LEU A 155 -8.10 25.50 -2.78
C LEU A 155 -7.22 26.26 -1.79
N ILE A 156 -7.00 27.56 -2.02
CA ILE A 156 -6.23 28.42 -1.11
C ILE A 156 -7.07 29.63 -0.77
N GLN A 157 -7.36 29.81 0.49
CA GLN A 157 -7.99 31.02 1.00
C GLN A 157 -6.96 31.88 1.74
N LEU A 158 -6.89 33.15 1.37
CA LEU A 158 -6.10 34.15 2.07
C LEU A 158 -7.09 35.13 2.75
N ASP A 159 -6.98 35.24 4.07
CA ASP A 159 -7.71 36.20 4.88
C ASP A 159 -6.72 37.29 5.28
N VAL A 160 -6.89 38.51 4.76
CA VAL A 160 -6.05 39.67 5.08
C VAL A 160 -6.45 40.21 6.45
N GLU A 161 -5.67 39.88 7.49
CA GLU A 161 -5.96 40.31 8.87
C GLU A 161 -5.53 41.77 9.09
N ALA A 162 -4.39 42.17 8.50
CA ALA A 162 -3.86 43.51 8.62
C ALA A 162 -3.00 43.89 7.40
N GLY A 163 -2.94 45.20 7.09
CA GLY A 163 -2.06 45.77 6.07
C GLY A 163 -2.73 46.08 4.75
N ALA A 164 -2.11 47.02 4.03
CA ALA A 164 -2.43 47.35 2.64
C ALA A 164 -1.15 47.30 1.82
N LEU A 165 -0.93 46.14 1.17
CA LEU A 165 0.28 45.81 0.42
C LEU A 165 -0.08 45.42 -1.02
N GLU A 166 0.86 45.50 -1.91
CA GLU A 166 0.78 44.85 -3.21
C GLU A 166 1.11 43.37 -3.02
N ALA A 167 0.16 42.48 -3.29
CA ALA A 167 0.33 41.02 -3.22
C ALA A 167 0.45 40.47 -4.63
N THR A 168 1.41 39.58 -4.83
CA THR A 168 1.53 38.76 -6.03
C THR A 168 1.44 37.29 -5.66
N LEU A 169 0.54 36.56 -6.32
CA LEU A 169 0.45 35.09 -6.25
C LEU A 169 0.93 34.53 -7.58
N GLU A 170 1.91 33.64 -7.52
CA GLU A 170 2.37 32.86 -8.66
C GLU A 170 2.02 31.39 -8.45
N ALA A 171 1.35 30.79 -9.42
CA ALA A 171 0.99 29.38 -9.42
C ALA A 171 1.70 28.66 -10.57
N SER A 172 2.51 27.66 -10.26
CA SER A 172 3.29 26.94 -11.27
C SER A 172 3.23 25.42 -11.06
N CYS A 173 3.63 24.66 -12.09
CA CYS A 173 3.99 23.26 -11.98
C CYS A 173 5.51 23.11 -12.00
N GLU A 174 6.03 22.20 -11.17
CA GLU A 174 7.45 21.88 -11.10
C GLU A 174 7.72 20.49 -11.66
N GLY A 175 9.00 20.20 -11.96
CA GLY A 175 9.39 18.86 -12.40
C GLY A 175 8.84 18.47 -13.77
N LEU A 176 8.55 19.42 -14.63
CA LEU A 176 8.06 19.16 -16.00
C LEU A 176 9.04 18.29 -16.82
N GLU A 177 10.28 18.15 -16.38
CA GLU A 177 11.36 17.42 -17.04
C GLU A 177 11.94 16.28 -16.17
N PHE A 178 11.28 15.87 -15.08
CA PHE A 178 11.77 14.80 -14.20
C PHE A 178 11.74 13.42 -14.88
N GLY A 179 12.78 13.13 -15.68
CA GLY A 179 12.95 11.82 -16.33
C GLY A 179 11.95 11.52 -17.44
N LEU A 180 11.04 12.46 -17.77
CA LEU A 180 10.08 12.33 -18.83
C LEU A 180 10.49 13.13 -20.07
N VAL A 181 10.19 12.59 -21.24
CA VAL A 181 10.36 13.29 -22.53
C VAL A 181 9.12 14.10 -22.81
N THR A 182 9.24 15.41 -22.96
CA THR A 182 8.13 16.29 -23.34
C THR A 182 7.76 16.09 -24.80
N GLU A 183 6.51 15.74 -25.08
CA GLU A 183 5.95 15.64 -26.44
C GLU A 183 5.18 16.92 -26.82
N GLN A 184 4.42 17.48 -25.86
CA GLN A 184 3.64 18.71 -26.04
C GLN A 184 3.66 19.50 -24.73
N LEU A 185 3.80 20.81 -24.82
CA LEU A 185 3.76 21.69 -23.65
C LEU A 185 3.13 23.05 -24.04
N GLU A 186 1.93 23.27 -23.53
CA GLU A 186 1.15 24.50 -23.72
C GLU A 186 0.88 25.18 -22.39
N GLN A 187 0.12 26.29 -22.40
CA GLN A 187 -0.18 27.07 -21.20
C GLN A 187 -0.85 26.23 -20.10
N ALA A 188 -1.74 25.31 -20.45
CA ALA A 188 -2.54 24.53 -19.51
C ALA A 188 -2.66 23.04 -19.87
N LEU A 189 -1.85 22.56 -20.82
CA LEU A 189 -1.80 21.18 -21.26
C LEU A 189 -0.35 20.77 -21.47
N GLY A 190 0.04 19.64 -20.90
CA GLY A 190 1.33 18.98 -21.15
C GLY A 190 1.14 17.50 -21.46
N VAL A 191 1.94 16.98 -22.37
CA VAL A 191 2.03 15.56 -22.69
C VAL A 191 3.48 15.13 -22.62
N TRP A 192 3.71 14.06 -21.89
CA TRP A 192 5.05 13.50 -21.68
C TRP A 192 5.04 12.01 -21.99
N ARG A 193 6.21 11.48 -22.26
CA ARG A 193 6.46 10.07 -22.48
C ARG A 193 7.65 9.60 -21.65
N THR A 194 7.58 8.40 -21.11
CA THR A 194 8.73 7.71 -20.51
C THR A 194 9.76 7.33 -21.55
N ASN A 195 11.04 7.22 -21.16
CA ASN A 195 12.14 7.00 -22.12
C ASN A 195 12.19 5.56 -22.66
N ALA A 196 12.04 4.56 -21.79
CA ALA A 196 12.25 3.15 -22.11
C ALA A 196 10.93 2.37 -22.29
N THR A 197 9.88 2.75 -21.58
CA THR A 197 8.60 2.01 -21.57
C THR A 197 7.55 2.59 -22.51
N ASP A 198 7.82 3.74 -23.13
CA ASP A 198 6.92 4.45 -24.06
C ASP A 198 5.53 4.76 -23.50
N LYS A 199 5.37 4.80 -22.17
CA LYS A 199 4.13 5.20 -21.53
C LYS A 199 3.92 6.70 -21.69
N ARG A 200 2.69 7.08 -22.03
CA ARG A 200 2.33 8.49 -22.19
C ARG A 200 1.52 8.96 -20.99
N LEU A 201 1.80 10.17 -20.55
CA LEU A 201 1.12 10.88 -19.49
C LEU A 201 0.68 12.24 -20.01
N ALA A 202 -0.56 12.64 -19.74
CA ALA A 202 -0.99 14.01 -19.96
C ALA A 202 -1.52 14.63 -18.67
N MET A 203 -1.33 15.94 -18.53
CA MET A 203 -1.90 16.76 -17.47
C MET A 203 -2.52 17.99 -18.10
N SER A 204 -3.77 18.28 -17.73
CA SER A 204 -4.42 19.57 -18.00
C SER A 204 -4.73 20.29 -16.70
N ALA A 205 -4.74 21.64 -16.70
CA ALA A 205 -4.94 22.45 -15.51
C ALA A 205 -5.86 23.64 -15.75
N ALA A 206 -6.76 23.90 -14.80
CA ALA A 206 -7.56 25.10 -14.72
C ALA A 206 -7.24 25.84 -13.43
N VAL A 207 -7.10 27.18 -13.51
CA VAL A 207 -6.77 28.05 -12.37
C VAL A 207 -7.66 29.29 -12.37
N SER A 208 -8.08 29.71 -11.19
CA SER A 208 -8.79 30.97 -10.99
C SER A 208 -8.37 31.67 -9.70
N LEU A 209 -8.44 32.99 -9.69
CA LEU A 209 -8.29 33.80 -8.48
C LEU A 209 -9.48 34.74 -8.36
N MET A 210 -10.13 34.74 -7.19
CA MET A 210 -11.20 35.66 -6.84
C MET A 210 -10.78 36.53 -5.66
N VAL A 211 -10.99 37.82 -5.77
CA VAL A 211 -10.76 38.81 -4.71
C VAL A 211 -12.11 39.43 -4.35
N ASP A 212 -12.58 39.21 -3.12
CA ASP A 212 -13.93 39.67 -2.65
C ASP A 212 -15.05 39.24 -3.61
N GLY A 213 -14.96 38.01 -4.18
CA GLY A 213 -15.93 37.43 -5.11
C GLY A 213 -15.81 37.93 -6.56
N GLN A 214 -14.83 38.78 -6.90
CA GLN A 214 -14.54 39.17 -8.26
C GLN A 214 -13.36 38.40 -8.84
N VAL A 215 -13.54 37.79 -10.01
CA VAL A 215 -12.49 37.05 -10.70
C VAL A 215 -11.46 38.04 -11.28
N ILE A 216 -10.18 37.79 -11.01
CA ILE A 216 -9.05 38.50 -11.61
C ILE A 216 -8.44 37.62 -12.69
N ALA A 217 -8.23 38.18 -13.89
CA ALA A 217 -7.60 37.46 -14.98
C ALA A 217 -6.11 37.15 -14.66
N PRO A 218 -5.62 35.92 -14.92
CA PRO A 218 -4.23 35.59 -14.77
C PRO A 218 -3.35 36.25 -15.84
N LYS A 219 -2.12 36.58 -15.47
CA LYS A 219 -1.05 36.86 -16.42
C LYS A 219 -0.29 35.59 -16.67
N PRO A 220 -0.30 35.00 -17.88
CA PRO A 220 0.51 33.85 -18.20
C PRO A 220 1.99 34.20 -18.21
N LEU A 221 2.83 33.39 -17.57
CA LEU A 221 4.28 33.56 -17.53
C LEU A 221 5.00 32.47 -18.33
N GLY A 222 4.31 31.41 -18.75
CA GLY A 222 4.82 30.27 -19.51
C GLY A 222 3.95 29.04 -19.27
N PRO A 223 4.32 27.87 -19.80
CA PRO A 223 3.56 26.65 -19.60
C PRO A 223 3.35 26.36 -18.11
N PHE A 224 2.10 26.08 -17.73
CA PHE A 224 1.68 25.82 -16.34
C PHE A 224 2.15 26.88 -15.33
N ASN A 225 2.30 28.12 -15.77
CA ASN A 225 2.76 29.21 -14.91
C ASN A 225 1.89 30.46 -15.10
N TRP A 226 1.26 30.91 -14.02
CA TRP A 226 0.35 32.05 -13.96
C TRP A 226 0.67 32.94 -12.79
N SER A 227 0.44 34.25 -12.96
CA SER A 227 0.62 35.26 -11.93
C SER A 227 -0.58 36.19 -11.82
N TRP A 228 -0.90 36.63 -10.62
CA TRP A 228 -1.91 37.63 -10.29
C TRP A 228 -1.31 38.66 -9.35
N THR A 229 -1.67 39.91 -9.53
CA THR A 229 -1.26 41.01 -8.65
C THR A 229 -2.49 41.82 -8.25
N TRP A 230 -2.60 42.10 -6.97
CA TRP A 230 -3.69 42.92 -6.43
C TRP A 230 -3.21 43.71 -5.20
N THR A 231 -3.99 44.71 -4.77
CA THR A 231 -3.73 45.44 -3.53
C THR A 231 -4.56 44.84 -2.40
N THR A 232 -3.90 44.44 -1.30
CA THR A 232 -4.56 43.89 -0.12
C THR A 232 -5.22 45.03 0.70
N ARG A 233 -6.25 44.67 1.47
CA ARG A 233 -6.89 45.51 2.48
C ARG A 233 -7.38 44.67 3.65
N PRO A 234 -7.36 45.18 4.89
CA PRO A 234 -7.87 44.43 6.04
C PRO A 234 -9.31 43.96 5.84
N GLY A 235 -9.58 42.71 6.21
CA GLY A 235 -10.87 42.04 6.04
C GLY A 235 -11.15 41.52 4.63
N GLN A 236 -10.21 41.65 3.70
CA GLN A 236 -10.31 41.10 2.35
C GLN A 236 -10.13 39.57 2.35
N VAL A 237 -10.96 38.90 1.56
CA VAL A 237 -10.88 37.45 1.33
C VAL A 237 -10.49 37.19 -0.13
N VAL A 238 -9.43 36.41 -0.32
CA VAL A 238 -8.96 35.98 -1.64
C VAL A 238 -9.07 34.46 -1.73
N LEU A 239 -9.65 33.96 -2.80
CA LEU A 239 -9.76 32.53 -3.09
C LEU A 239 -9.00 32.19 -4.37
N PHE A 240 -7.99 31.34 -4.26
CA PHE A 240 -7.35 30.71 -5.40
C PHE A 240 -7.86 29.27 -5.54
N GLU A 241 -8.21 28.90 -6.76
CA GLU A 241 -8.64 27.54 -7.13
C GLU A 241 -7.72 26.97 -8.20
N ARG A 242 -7.34 25.72 -8.03
CA ARG A 242 -6.68 24.94 -9.06
C ARG A 242 -7.33 23.57 -9.13
N MET A 243 -7.71 23.16 -10.33
CA MET A 243 -8.09 21.80 -10.68
C MET A 243 -7.11 21.28 -11.73
N VAL A 244 -6.67 20.03 -11.57
CA VAL A 244 -5.86 19.34 -12.58
C VAL A 244 -6.53 18.02 -12.92
N ALA A 245 -6.43 17.62 -14.18
CA ALA A 245 -6.75 16.27 -14.60
C ALA A 245 -5.50 15.61 -15.18
N ILE A 246 -5.22 14.38 -14.74
CA ILE A 246 -4.06 13.59 -15.18
C ILE A 246 -4.57 12.30 -15.79
N ALA A 247 -4.06 11.95 -16.97
CA ALA A 247 -4.39 10.71 -17.66
C ALA A 247 -3.12 9.97 -18.08
N ARG A 248 -3.12 8.65 -17.89
CA ARG A 248 -2.05 7.72 -18.32
C ARG A 248 -2.58 6.88 -19.50
N ALA A 249 -1.81 6.75 -20.55
CA ALA A 249 -2.10 5.84 -21.66
C ALA A 249 -1.27 4.55 -21.53
N ASP A 250 -1.96 3.42 -21.44
CA ASP A 250 -1.37 2.08 -21.37
C ASP A 250 -1.27 1.42 -22.74
N ALA A 251 -1.89 2.00 -23.76
CA ALA A 251 -1.82 1.53 -25.14
C ALA A 251 -1.62 2.69 -26.12
N PRO A 252 -0.90 2.48 -27.24
CA PRO A 252 -0.64 3.53 -28.23
C PRO A 252 -1.91 4.13 -28.89
N SER A 253 -3.03 3.41 -28.83
CA SER A 253 -4.32 3.87 -29.37
C SER A 253 -5.07 4.83 -28.44
N GLN A 254 -4.62 5.00 -27.19
CA GLN A 254 -5.21 5.92 -26.22
C GLN A 254 -4.59 7.31 -26.38
N ASP A 255 -5.42 8.34 -26.35
CA ASP A 255 -4.95 9.73 -26.30
C ASP A 255 -5.13 10.31 -24.89
N PRO A 256 -4.05 10.36 -24.10
CA PRO A 256 -4.15 10.87 -22.73
C PRO A 256 -4.44 12.39 -22.70
N ALA A 257 -4.09 13.14 -23.76
CA ALA A 257 -4.37 14.57 -23.82
C ALA A 257 -5.88 14.85 -23.93
N GLU A 258 -6.55 14.13 -24.83
CA GLU A 258 -8.01 14.22 -24.99
C GLU A 258 -8.71 13.81 -23.69
N GLU A 259 -8.28 12.72 -23.06
CA GLU A 259 -8.85 12.26 -21.81
C GLU A 259 -8.68 13.28 -20.68
N ALA A 260 -7.47 13.83 -20.48
CA ALA A 260 -7.20 14.84 -19.46
C ALA A 260 -8.04 16.11 -19.66
N LEU A 261 -8.18 16.58 -20.92
CA LEU A 261 -8.99 17.73 -21.24
C LEU A 261 -10.49 17.50 -20.97
N ASN A 262 -11.02 16.34 -21.34
CA ASN A 262 -12.42 15.98 -21.14
C ASN A 262 -12.76 15.87 -19.63
N GLN A 263 -11.88 15.25 -18.85
CA GLN A 263 -12.05 15.12 -17.39
C GLN A 263 -12.03 16.49 -16.71
N LEU A 264 -11.08 17.36 -17.11
CA LEU A 264 -11.00 18.71 -16.57
C LEU A 264 -12.21 19.56 -16.93
N ALA A 265 -12.63 19.59 -18.19
CA ALA A 265 -13.81 20.33 -18.64
C ALA A 265 -15.09 19.92 -17.90
N THR A 266 -15.24 18.61 -17.67
CA THR A 266 -16.34 18.09 -16.84
C THR A 266 -16.27 18.61 -15.41
N ALA A 267 -15.11 18.60 -14.79
CA ALA A 267 -14.92 19.10 -13.43
C ALA A 267 -15.16 20.62 -13.32
N GLU A 268 -14.64 21.40 -14.28
CA GLU A 268 -14.87 22.86 -14.34
C GLU A 268 -16.38 23.20 -14.46
N SER A 269 -17.11 22.45 -15.29
CA SER A 269 -18.55 22.67 -15.46
C SER A 269 -19.36 22.44 -14.17
N LYS A 270 -18.89 21.53 -13.30
CA LYS A 270 -19.49 21.24 -11.98
C LYS A 270 -19.04 22.23 -10.91
N GLY A 271 -17.79 22.72 -11.00
CA GLY A 271 -17.13 23.53 -10.00
C GLY A 271 -16.59 22.72 -8.81
N TRP A 272 -15.62 23.29 -8.11
CA TRP A 272 -14.89 22.60 -7.01
C TRP A 272 -15.80 22.08 -5.88
N ALA A 273 -16.90 22.79 -5.57
CA ALA A 273 -17.79 22.39 -4.48
C ALA A 273 -18.48 21.05 -4.78
N CYS A 274 -18.94 20.86 -6.02
CA CYS A 274 -19.56 19.60 -6.45
C CYS A 274 -18.52 18.48 -6.51
N VAL A 275 -17.31 18.75 -7.01
CA VAL A 275 -16.20 17.77 -7.03
C VAL A 275 -15.86 17.31 -5.60
N LEU A 276 -15.83 18.25 -4.64
CA LEU A 276 -15.60 17.94 -3.22
C LEU A 276 -16.74 17.10 -2.62
N GLU A 277 -18.01 17.42 -2.93
CA GLU A 277 -19.17 16.62 -2.46
C GLU A 277 -19.14 15.20 -3.01
N GLU A 278 -18.86 15.00 -4.30
CA GLU A 278 -18.72 13.69 -4.93
C GLU A 278 -17.56 12.88 -4.31
N HIS A 279 -16.44 13.54 -4.04
CA HIS A 279 -15.28 12.95 -3.36
C HIS A 279 -15.62 12.50 -1.94
N GLU A 280 -16.25 13.36 -1.14
CA GLU A 280 -16.63 13.04 0.25
C GLU A 280 -17.71 11.94 0.31
N ALA A 281 -18.64 11.91 -0.65
CA ALA A 281 -19.63 10.84 -0.75
C ALA A 281 -18.97 9.48 -1.04
N SER A 282 -17.94 9.45 -1.91
CA SER A 282 -17.17 8.24 -2.20
C SER A 282 -16.37 7.77 -0.97
N TRP A 283 -15.77 8.69 -0.21
CA TRP A 283 -15.13 8.36 1.07
C TRP A 283 -16.12 7.84 2.11
N ALA A 284 -17.29 8.47 2.23
CA ALA A 284 -18.34 8.03 3.16
C ALA A 284 -18.80 6.60 2.83
N HIS A 285 -18.95 6.26 1.56
CA HIS A 285 -19.25 4.90 1.13
C HIS A 285 -18.15 3.91 1.52
N ARG A 286 -16.87 4.25 1.26
CA ARG A 286 -15.75 3.38 1.67
C ARG A 286 -15.69 3.17 3.18
N TRP A 287 -15.97 4.21 3.97
CA TRP A 287 -16.01 4.08 5.43
C TRP A 287 -17.17 3.21 5.93
N GLN A 288 -18.31 3.18 5.25
CA GLN A 288 -19.42 2.27 5.59
C GLN A 288 -19.01 0.80 5.52
N ASP A 289 -18.17 0.43 4.54
CA ASP A 289 -17.76 -0.96 4.33
C ASP A 289 -16.50 -1.34 5.15
N SER A 290 -15.65 -0.36 5.47
CA SER A 290 -14.31 -0.64 5.98
C SER A 290 -14.01 -0.13 7.40
N ASP A 291 -14.86 0.73 8.00
CA ASP A 291 -14.57 1.26 9.36
C ASP A 291 -14.57 0.13 10.39
N VAL A 292 -13.61 0.20 11.30
CA VAL A 292 -13.50 -0.69 12.45
C VAL A 292 -13.61 0.18 13.70
N VAL A 293 -14.61 -0.10 14.54
CA VAL A 293 -14.89 0.69 15.74
C VAL A 293 -14.45 -0.07 16.99
N VAL A 294 -13.48 0.49 17.68
CA VAL A 294 -13.00 0.04 18.99
C VAL A 294 -13.49 1.01 20.06
N VAL A 295 -14.18 0.50 21.07
CA VAL A 295 -14.62 1.29 22.22
C VAL A 295 -13.75 0.94 23.43
N GLY A 296 -13.25 1.97 24.13
CA GLY A 296 -12.43 1.81 25.33
C GLY A 296 -10.96 2.16 25.12
N ASP A 297 -10.48 2.19 23.86
CA ASP A 297 -9.09 2.54 23.52
C ASP A 297 -9.04 3.58 22.37
N PRO A 298 -9.03 4.88 22.68
CA PRO A 298 -8.95 5.94 21.67
C PRO A 298 -7.66 5.91 20.83
N ALA A 299 -6.55 5.42 21.38
CA ALA A 299 -5.29 5.34 20.65
C ALA A 299 -5.32 4.24 19.60
N ALA A 300 -5.85 3.06 19.94
CA ALA A 300 -6.08 1.98 18.98
C ALA A 300 -7.08 2.40 17.90
N GLN A 301 -8.17 3.08 18.27
CA GLN A 301 -9.14 3.61 17.30
C GLN A 301 -8.51 4.58 16.31
N HIS A 302 -7.66 5.48 16.79
CA HIS A 302 -6.96 6.45 15.93
C HIS A 302 -5.98 5.74 14.97
N ALA A 303 -5.18 4.79 15.49
CA ALA A 303 -4.24 4.01 14.69
C ALA A 303 -4.95 3.17 13.61
N LEU A 304 -6.08 2.55 13.93
CA LEU A 304 -6.91 1.83 12.98
C LEU A 304 -7.42 2.74 11.86
N ARG A 305 -8.00 3.91 12.18
CA ARG A 305 -8.50 4.81 11.16
C ARG A 305 -7.41 5.42 10.28
N PHE A 306 -6.23 5.67 10.84
CA PHE A 306 -5.06 6.04 10.04
C PHE A 306 -4.68 4.91 9.05
N ALA A 307 -4.63 3.67 9.53
CA ALA A 307 -4.35 2.52 8.67
C ALA A 307 -5.41 2.34 7.58
N LEU A 308 -6.68 2.36 7.95
CA LEU A 308 -7.81 2.21 7.03
C LEU A 308 -7.88 3.34 5.99
N PHE A 309 -7.52 4.57 6.37
CA PHE A 309 -7.43 5.69 5.43
C PHE A 309 -6.43 5.38 4.31
N HIS A 310 -5.19 5.01 4.66
CA HIS A 310 -4.18 4.70 3.66
C HIS A 310 -4.50 3.46 2.84
N LEU A 311 -5.10 2.42 3.43
CA LEU A 311 -5.57 1.24 2.71
C LEU A 311 -6.66 1.60 1.68
N ASN A 312 -7.69 2.35 2.08
CA ASN A 312 -8.73 2.80 1.14
C ASN A 312 -8.18 3.71 0.03
N ALA A 313 -7.16 4.51 0.34
CA ALA A 313 -6.51 5.41 -0.60
C ALA A 313 -5.54 4.71 -1.58
N ALA A 314 -5.11 3.46 -1.30
CA ALA A 314 -4.07 2.79 -2.07
C ALA A 314 -4.58 1.99 -3.27
N ALA A 315 -5.84 1.55 -3.28
CA ALA A 315 -6.40 0.68 -4.32
C ALA A 315 -7.26 1.42 -5.35
N ASN A 316 -7.23 0.94 -6.57
CA ASN A 316 -8.12 1.33 -7.65
C ASN A 316 -8.80 0.10 -8.25
N PRO A 317 -10.13 -0.10 -8.06
CA PRO A 317 -10.84 -1.26 -8.61
C PRO A 317 -10.96 -1.23 -10.14
N ASP A 318 -10.76 -0.06 -10.76
CA ASP A 318 -10.92 0.13 -12.20
C ASP A 318 -9.60 -0.03 -12.98
N ASP A 319 -8.48 -0.31 -12.30
CA ASP A 319 -7.17 -0.45 -12.94
C ASP A 319 -6.53 -1.82 -12.63
N GLU A 320 -6.73 -2.75 -13.54
CA GLU A 320 -6.18 -4.12 -13.48
C GLU A 320 -4.73 -4.22 -13.99
N ASN A 321 -4.12 -3.12 -14.44
CA ASN A 321 -2.75 -3.10 -14.97
C ASN A 321 -1.71 -2.80 -13.89
N VAL A 322 -2.16 -2.42 -12.69
CA VAL A 322 -1.30 -2.04 -11.57
C VAL A 322 -1.64 -2.83 -10.31
N SER A 323 -0.69 -2.91 -9.40
CA SER A 323 -0.92 -3.39 -8.03
C SER A 323 -0.35 -2.37 -7.04
N ILE A 324 -0.45 -2.66 -5.76
CA ILE A 324 -0.03 -1.74 -4.70
C ILE A 324 1.44 -1.97 -4.39
N ALA A 325 2.26 -0.94 -4.57
CA ALA A 325 3.67 -0.94 -4.19
C ALA A 325 3.84 -0.98 -2.66
N ALA A 326 5.01 -1.41 -2.18
CA ALA A 326 5.35 -1.49 -0.75
C ALA A 326 5.16 -0.17 0.03
N ARG A 327 5.18 0.98 -0.67
CA ARG A 327 4.92 2.33 -0.14
C ARG A 327 3.66 2.98 -0.71
N ALA A 328 2.82 2.24 -1.40
CA ALA A 328 1.68 2.77 -2.17
C ALA A 328 2.12 3.98 -3.04
N LEU A 329 1.32 5.05 -3.09
CA LEU A 329 1.65 6.30 -3.80
C LEU A 329 2.04 7.43 -2.82
N THR A 330 2.65 7.08 -1.68
CA THR A 330 3.04 8.04 -0.63
C THR A 330 4.53 8.37 -0.62
N GLY A 331 5.32 7.65 -1.40
CA GLY A 331 6.77 7.83 -1.53
C GLY A 331 7.38 6.91 -2.56
N ALA A 332 8.72 6.95 -2.71
CA ALA A 332 9.46 6.29 -3.78
C ALA A 332 10.35 5.13 -3.32
N ASP A 333 10.41 4.81 -2.03
CA ASP A 333 11.21 3.66 -1.59
C ASP A 333 10.69 2.37 -2.25
N TYR A 334 11.61 1.44 -2.46
CA TYR A 334 11.37 0.22 -3.24
C TYR A 334 10.93 0.49 -4.69
N HIS A 335 11.24 1.68 -5.22
CA HIS A 335 11.05 2.03 -6.62
C HIS A 335 9.61 1.87 -7.15
N GLY A 336 8.61 1.81 -6.25
CA GLY A 336 7.23 1.53 -6.62
C GLY A 336 6.95 0.05 -6.95
N HIS A 337 7.85 -0.86 -6.59
CA HIS A 337 7.70 -2.30 -6.86
C HIS A 337 6.66 -2.96 -5.97
N VAL A 338 6.07 -4.01 -6.51
CA VAL A 338 5.06 -4.86 -5.86
C VAL A 338 5.74 -6.12 -5.36
N PHE A 339 5.52 -6.44 -4.08
CA PHE A 339 6.04 -7.60 -3.36
C PHE A 339 4.90 -8.52 -2.93
N TRP A 340 5.19 -9.49 -2.06
CA TRP A 340 4.19 -10.33 -1.39
C TRP A 340 3.29 -9.57 -0.39
N ASP A 341 3.64 -8.35 -0.08
CA ASP A 341 2.91 -7.40 0.76
C ASP A 341 1.43 -7.35 0.39
N THR A 342 1.15 -7.26 -0.91
CA THR A 342 -0.21 -7.20 -1.43
C THR A 342 -0.98 -8.48 -1.15
N GLU A 343 -0.38 -9.64 -1.43
CA GLU A 343 -1.05 -10.94 -1.30
C GLU A 343 -1.36 -11.31 0.14
N ILE A 344 -0.41 -11.08 1.04
CA ILE A 344 -0.48 -11.59 2.41
C ILE A 344 -1.05 -10.56 3.39
N PHE A 345 -0.76 -9.27 3.20
CA PHE A 345 -1.13 -8.23 4.18
C PHE A 345 -2.24 -7.30 3.72
N LEU A 346 -2.43 -7.12 2.42
CA LEU A 346 -3.42 -6.18 1.89
C LEU A 346 -4.68 -6.89 1.37
N LEU A 347 -4.53 -7.97 0.60
CA LEU A 347 -5.67 -8.68 0.02
C LEU A 347 -6.68 -9.21 1.04
N PRO A 348 -6.31 -9.64 2.26
CA PRO A 348 -7.32 -9.97 3.27
C PRO A 348 -8.27 -8.80 3.59
N PHE A 349 -7.74 -7.58 3.68
CA PHE A 349 -8.56 -6.37 3.87
C PHE A 349 -9.48 -6.13 2.67
N TYR A 350 -8.93 -6.08 1.44
CA TYR A 350 -9.73 -5.79 0.26
C TYR A 350 -10.76 -6.87 -0.03
N THR A 351 -10.38 -8.14 0.08
CA THR A 351 -11.29 -9.27 -0.12
C THR A 351 -12.54 -9.17 0.75
N LEU A 352 -12.37 -8.71 2.00
CA LEU A 352 -13.46 -8.65 2.98
C LEU A 352 -14.14 -7.27 3.09
N THR A 353 -13.57 -6.21 2.50
CA THR A 353 -14.15 -4.86 2.57
C THR A 353 -14.34 -4.19 1.21
N TRP A 354 -13.71 -4.70 0.16
CA TRP A 354 -13.77 -4.13 -1.19
C TRP A 354 -13.42 -5.19 -2.25
N PRO A 355 -14.29 -6.19 -2.48
CA PRO A 355 -14.01 -7.33 -3.37
C PRO A 355 -13.58 -6.94 -4.79
N GLU A 356 -14.13 -5.82 -5.33
CA GLU A 356 -13.79 -5.33 -6.67
C GLU A 356 -12.32 -4.89 -6.75
N ALA A 357 -11.81 -4.23 -5.71
CA ALA A 357 -10.39 -3.87 -5.65
C ALA A 357 -9.50 -5.12 -5.49
N ALA A 358 -9.93 -6.10 -4.69
CA ALA A 358 -9.22 -7.38 -4.59
C ALA A 358 -9.14 -8.10 -5.94
N CYS A 359 -10.25 -8.13 -6.70
CA CYS A 359 -10.31 -8.70 -8.04
C CYS A 359 -9.32 -8.01 -9.00
N ALA A 360 -9.28 -6.67 -9.00
CA ALA A 360 -8.35 -5.91 -9.85
C ALA A 360 -6.88 -6.24 -9.52
N LEU A 361 -6.50 -6.28 -8.23
CA LEU A 361 -5.16 -6.64 -7.79
C LEU A 361 -4.75 -8.07 -8.18
N LEU A 362 -5.67 -9.02 -8.09
CA LEU A 362 -5.43 -10.41 -8.53
C LEU A 362 -5.41 -10.54 -10.06
N THR A 363 -6.19 -9.72 -10.76
CA THR A 363 -6.14 -9.65 -12.23
C THR A 363 -4.80 -9.11 -12.72
N TYR A 364 -4.18 -8.17 -12.00
CA TYR A 364 -2.78 -7.79 -12.26
C TYR A 364 -1.85 -9.01 -12.22
N ARG A 365 -1.97 -9.91 -11.22
CA ARG A 365 -1.16 -11.13 -11.17
C ARG A 365 -1.43 -12.07 -12.35
N PHE A 366 -2.67 -12.15 -12.81
CA PHE A 366 -3.00 -12.91 -14.01
C PHE A 366 -2.40 -12.28 -15.28
N ARG A 367 -2.50 -10.96 -15.44
CA ARG A 367 -1.91 -10.23 -16.58
C ARG A 367 -0.38 -10.35 -16.63
N THR A 368 0.25 -10.41 -15.47
CA THR A 368 1.71 -10.57 -15.32
C THR A 368 2.19 -12.03 -15.30
N LEU A 369 1.29 -13.02 -15.45
CA LEU A 369 1.61 -14.45 -15.46
C LEU A 369 2.62 -14.82 -16.57
N GLY A 370 2.61 -14.09 -17.69
CA GLY A 370 3.59 -14.25 -18.76
C GLY A 370 5.03 -13.99 -18.30
N GLY A 371 5.25 -12.96 -17.49
CA GLY A 371 6.54 -12.66 -16.87
C GLY A 371 7.00 -13.77 -15.91
N ALA A 372 6.08 -14.29 -15.09
CA ALA A 372 6.35 -15.39 -14.17
C ALA A 372 6.75 -16.70 -14.92
N ARG A 373 6.08 -17.01 -16.02
CA ARG A 373 6.46 -18.14 -16.91
C ARG A 373 7.84 -17.96 -17.52
N ALA A 374 8.13 -16.76 -18.02
CA ALA A 374 9.42 -16.43 -18.61
C ALA A 374 10.55 -16.56 -17.57
N LYS A 375 10.33 -16.12 -16.32
CA LYS A 375 11.27 -16.25 -15.21
C LYS A 375 11.53 -17.73 -14.89
N ALA A 376 10.47 -18.55 -14.72
CA ALA A 376 10.60 -19.98 -14.48
C ALA A 376 11.42 -20.67 -15.58
N LYS A 377 11.07 -20.43 -16.85
CA LYS A 377 11.77 -20.99 -18.01
C LYS A 377 13.25 -20.59 -18.06
N ARG A 378 13.58 -19.31 -17.81
CA ARG A 378 14.95 -18.80 -17.77
C ARG A 378 15.80 -19.53 -16.74
N LEU A 379 15.20 -19.89 -15.59
CA LEU A 379 15.88 -20.60 -14.51
C LEU A 379 15.81 -22.14 -14.65
N GLY A 380 15.24 -22.66 -15.76
CA GLY A 380 15.18 -24.09 -16.06
C GLY A 380 14.01 -24.82 -15.39
N PHE A 381 12.96 -24.11 -14.97
CA PHE A 381 11.75 -24.67 -14.38
C PHE A 381 10.55 -24.58 -15.30
N ARG A 382 9.51 -25.39 -15.02
CA ARG A 382 8.20 -25.34 -15.67
C ARG A 382 7.24 -24.48 -14.86
N GLY A 383 6.10 -24.11 -15.47
CA GLY A 383 5.05 -23.35 -14.80
C GLY A 383 5.39 -21.87 -14.61
N ALA A 384 4.90 -21.26 -13.56
CA ALA A 384 5.05 -19.84 -13.28
C ALA A 384 5.73 -19.58 -11.94
N MET A 385 6.85 -18.87 -11.96
CA MET A 385 7.60 -18.36 -10.82
C MET A 385 7.47 -16.85 -10.79
N TYR A 386 6.61 -16.34 -9.94
CA TYR A 386 6.42 -14.89 -9.84
C TYR A 386 7.71 -14.16 -9.43
N ALA A 387 7.84 -12.89 -9.87
CA ALA A 387 8.93 -12.02 -9.48
C ALA A 387 8.84 -11.71 -7.98
N TRP A 388 9.99 -11.66 -7.31
CA TRP A 388 10.04 -11.15 -5.93
C TRP A 388 9.66 -9.67 -5.90
N GLU A 389 10.29 -8.88 -6.76
CA GLU A 389 9.90 -7.50 -7.03
C GLU A 389 9.32 -7.40 -8.44
N SER A 390 8.08 -6.96 -8.58
CA SER A 390 7.47 -6.78 -9.89
C SER A 390 7.03 -5.34 -10.13
N ALA A 391 7.09 -4.95 -11.40
CA ALA A 391 6.52 -3.72 -11.94
C ALA A 391 5.39 -4.09 -12.93
N GLU A 392 5.30 -3.41 -14.06
CA GLU A 392 4.18 -3.54 -15.00
C GLU A 392 4.11 -4.86 -15.77
N THR A 393 5.26 -5.48 -16.07
CA THR A 393 5.32 -6.67 -16.95
C THR A 393 5.35 -8.00 -16.19
N GLY A 394 5.50 -7.94 -14.86
CA GLY A 394 5.73 -9.12 -14.03
C GLY A 394 7.11 -9.76 -14.20
N ALA A 395 8.01 -9.12 -14.96
CA ALA A 395 9.41 -9.51 -14.97
C ALA A 395 10.06 -9.19 -13.62
N GLU A 396 11.13 -9.93 -13.27
CA GLU A 396 11.91 -9.64 -12.07
C GLU A 396 12.60 -8.30 -12.18
N THR A 397 12.33 -7.40 -11.20
CA THR A 397 12.93 -6.07 -11.10
C THR A 397 13.85 -5.93 -9.90
N CYS A 398 13.99 -6.99 -9.07
CA CYS A 398 14.94 -7.00 -7.97
C CYS A 398 16.35 -6.81 -8.52
N PRO A 399 17.13 -5.84 -8.03
CA PRO A 399 18.51 -5.62 -8.49
C PRO A 399 19.38 -6.84 -8.12
N GLU A 400 20.25 -7.24 -9.04
CA GLU A 400 21.19 -8.36 -8.78
C GLU A 400 22.33 -7.95 -7.83
N HIS A 401 22.58 -6.64 -7.72
CA HIS A 401 23.70 -6.11 -6.94
C HIS A 401 23.30 -4.82 -6.22
N ALA A 402 23.88 -4.60 -5.05
CA ALA A 402 23.83 -3.33 -4.32
C ALA A 402 25.24 -2.91 -3.88
N ILE A 403 25.43 -1.62 -3.62
CA ILE A 403 26.65 -1.11 -3.00
C ILE A 403 26.43 -1.03 -1.50
N GLY A 404 27.18 -1.84 -0.75
CA GLY A 404 27.13 -1.83 0.70
C GLY A 404 27.71 -0.54 1.33
N PRO A 405 27.49 -0.31 2.64
CA PRO A 405 28.04 0.85 3.36
C PRO A 405 29.57 0.94 3.30
N ASP A 406 30.23 -0.20 3.13
CA ASP A 406 31.70 -0.31 2.97
C ASP A 406 32.17 -0.11 1.50
N ARG A 407 31.25 0.30 0.60
CA ARG A 407 31.47 0.47 -0.84
C ARG A 407 31.81 -0.81 -1.60
N ARG A 408 31.53 -1.97 -1.03
CA ARG A 408 31.65 -3.26 -1.73
C ARG A 408 30.36 -3.60 -2.45
N VAL A 409 30.50 -4.26 -3.60
CA VAL A 409 29.36 -4.84 -4.31
C VAL A 409 28.85 -6.03 -3.52
N LEU A 410 27.58 -6.01 -3.16
CA LEU A 410 26.86 -7.11 -2.53
C LEU A 410 25.97 -7.75 -3.59
N ASN A 411 26.00 -9.07 -3.70
CA ASN A 411 25.04 -9.81 -4.50
C ASN A 411 23.72 -9.85 -3.74
N ILE A 412 22.64 -9.54 -4.44
CA ILE A 412 21.26 -9.66 -3.94
C ILE A 412 20.66 -10.93 -4.54
N LEU A 413 20.22 -11.86 -3.69
CA LEU A 413 19.76 -13.18 -4.11
C LEU A 413 18.24 -13.31 -4.12
N CYS A 414 17.50 -12.32 -3.58
CA CYS A 414 16.05 -12.35 -3.42
C CYS A 414 15.34 -12.68 -4.74
N GLY A 415 15.68 -11.99 -5.83
CA GLY A 415 15.08 -12.23 -7.15
C GLY A 415 15.19 -13.66 -7.68
N THR A 416 16.13 -14.46 -7.18
CA THR A 416 16.36 -15.86 -7.63
C THR A 416 16.10 -16.91 -6.56
N GLN A 417 16.07 -16.55 -5.28
CA GLN A 417 15.95 -17.50 -4.17
C GLN A 417 14.71 -17.27 -3.31
N GLU A 418 14.10 -16.08 -3.31
CA GLU A 418 12.88 -15.79 -2.55
C GLU A 418 11.65 -16.17 -3.37
N LEU A 419 11.33 -17.48 -3.31
CA LEU A 419 10.41 -18.14 -4.24
C LEU A 419 8.98 -18.19 -3.72
N HIS A 420 8.80 -18.03 -2.40
CA HIS A 420 7.51 -18.25 -1.72
C HIS A 420 6.39 -17.34 -2.26
N ILE A 421 6.73 -16.18 -2.81
CA ILE A 421 5.74 -15.29 -3.46
C ILE A 421 4.85 -16.01 -4.47
N SER A 422 5.35 -17.07 -5.13
CA SER A 422 4.53 -17.86 -6.07
C SER A 422 3.41 -18.62 -5.38
N ALA A 423 3.65 -19.11 -4.15
CA ALA A 423 2.61 -19.72 -3.33
C ALA A 423 1.73 -18.70 -2.63
N ASP A 424 2.28 -17.52 -2.29
CA ASP A 424 1.53 -16.42 -1.66
C ASP A 424 0.47 -15.84 -2.62
N VAL A 425 0.81 -15.72 -3.91
CA VAL A 425 -0.15 -15.35 -4.96
C VAL A 425 -1.26 -16.41 -5.08
N ALA A 426 -0.90 -17.69 -5.09
CA ALA A 426 -1.88 -18.78 -5.13
C ALA A 426 -2.79 -18.77 -3.88
N TYR A 427 -2.23 -18.49 -2.71
CA TYR A 427 -2.95 -18.37 -1.44
C TYR A 427 -3.99 -17.25 -1.53
N ALA A 428 -3.60 -16.08 -2.00
CA ALA A 428 -4.51 -14.94 -2.15
C ALA A 428 -5.64 -15.22 -3.15
N VAL A 429 -5.34 -15.86 -4.30
CA VAL A 429 -6.34 -16.26 -5.30
C VAL A 429 -7.39 -17.20 -4.71
N TRP A 430 -6.94 -18.22 -3.96
CA TRP A 430 -7.84 -19.18 -3.36
C TRP A 430 -8.73 -18.57 -2.28
N HIS A 431 -8.16 -17.80 -1.37
CA HIS A 431 -8.91 -17.14 -0.29
C HIS A 431 -9.87 -16.07 -0.79
N TYR A 432 -9.51 -15.34 -1.87
CA TYR A 432 -10.44 -14.45 -2.56
C TYR A 432 -11.68 -15.24 -3.05
N TRP A 433 -11.48 -16.34 -3.75
CA TRP A 433 -12.58 -17.17 -4.23
C TRP A 433 -13.42 -17.76 -3.09
N GLU A 434 -12.80 -18.27 -2.03
CA GLU A 434 -13.53 -18.79 -0.85
C GLU A 434 -14.45 -17.73 -0.22
N ALA A 435 -13.92 -16.52 -0.06
CA ALA A 435 -14.64 -15.43 0.59
C ALA A 435 -15.73 -14.82 -0.29
N THR A 436 -15.46 -14.67 -1.59
CA THR A 436 -16.37 -13.95 -2.51
C THR A 436 -17.30 -14.88 -3.28
N GLY A 437 -16.89 -16.12 -3.54
CA GLY A 437 -17.58 -17.03 -4.46
C GLY A 437 -17.51 -16.58 -5.91
N ASP A 438 -16.55 -15.74 -6.29
CA ASP A 438 -16.38 -15.26 -7.66
C ASP A 438 -15.92 -16.38 -8.60
N GLU A 439 -16.90 -17.11 -9.12
CA GLU A 439 -16.69 -18.22 -10.06
C GLU A 439 -16.14 -17.74 -11.41
N ALA A 440 -16.45 -16.50 -11.80
CA ALA A 440 -15.98 -15.95 -13.07
C ALA A 440 -14.48 -15.70 -13.00
N PHE A 441 -13.99 -15.04 -11.96
CA PHE A 441 -12.56 -14.83 -11.75
C PHE A 441 -11.80 -16.18 -11.61
N LEU A 442 -12.31 -17.11 -10.79
CA LEU A 442 -11.65 -18.40 -10.64
C LEU A 442 -11.53 -19.14 -11.97
N ARG A 443 -12.62 -19.19 -12.75
CA ARG A 443 -12.67 -19.90 -14.04
C ARG A 443 -11.76 -19.27 -15.08
N GLU A 444 -11.75 -17.93 -15.21
CA GLU A 444 -11.07 -17.26 -16.33
C GLU A 444 -9.59 -16.92 -16.02
N ALA A 445 -9.25 -16.71 -14.77
CA ALA A 445 -7.92 -16.24 -14.34
C ALA A 445 -7.31 -17.10 -13.21
N GLY A 446 -8.00 -17.22 -12.08
CA GLY A 446 -7.47 -17.80 -10.85
C GLY A 446 -7.02 -19.25 -11.02
N ALA A 447 -7.78 -20.06 -11.77
CA ALA A 447 -7.43 -21.46 -12.01
C ALA A 447 -6.09 -21.62 -12.74
N GLU A 448 -5.81 -20.76 -13.73
CA GLU A 448 -4.55 -20.81 -14.46
C GLU A 448 -3.36 -20.42 -13.58
N ILE A 449 -3.53 -19.42 -12.70
CA ILE A 449 -2.51 -19.07 -11.70
C ILE A 449 -2.22 -20.25 -10.79
N LEU A 450 -3.26 -20.86 -10.21
CA LEU A 450 -3.12 -21.99 -9.28
C LEU A 450 -2.40 -23.18 -9.91
N LEU A 451 -2.76 -23.53 -11.15
CA LEU A 451 -2.15 -24.66 -11.87
C LEU A 451 -0.69 -24.39 -12.24
N GLU A 452 -0.39 -23.19 -12.74
CA GLU A 452 0.96 -22.86 -13.21
C GLU A 452 1.96 -22.65 -12.06
N THR A 453 1.52 -22.10 -10.92
CA THR A 453 2.36 -22.00 -9.72
C THR A 453 2.61 -23.38 -9.10
N ALA A 454 1.63 -24.27 -9.06
CA ALA A 454 1.82 -25.65 -8.62
C ALA A 454 2.80 -26.39 -9.52
N ARG A 455 2.69 -26.24 -10.84
CA ARG A 455 3.64 -26.82 -11.81
C ARG A 455 5.06 -26.34 -11.56
N PHE A 456 5.23 -25.06 -11.21
CA PHE A 456 6.53 -24.53 -10.83
C PHE A 456 7.10 -25.28 -9.61
N TRP A 457 6.33 -25.42 -8.54
CA TRP A 457 6.78 -26.09 -7.33
C TRP A 457 7.17 -27.55 -7.56
N VAL A 458 6.36 -28.29 -8.32
CA VAL A 458 6.67 -29.67 -8.69
C VAL A 458 7.94 -29.77 -9.54
N SER A 459 8.17 -28.82 -10.45
CA SER A 459 9.40 -28.79 -11.26
C SER A 459 10.64 -28.37 -10.46
N ARG A 460 10.45 -27.64 -9.36
CA ARG A 460 11.51 -27.12 -8.48
C ARG A 460 11.94 -28.14 -7.44
N ALA A 461 11.02 -28.97 -6.97
CA ALA A 461 11.26 -30.01 -6.00
C ALA A 461 12.07 -31.17 -6.61
N ARG A 462 12.99 -31.76 -5.84
CA ARG A 462 13.85 -32.85 -6.27
C ARG A 462 13.71 -34.04 -5.31
N ALA A 463 13.47 -35.22 -5.84
CA ALA A 463 13.49 -36.46 -5.06
C ALA A 463 14.91 -36.79 -4.60
N GLU A 464 15.07 -37.16 -3.34
CA GLU A 464 16.34 -37.55 -2.75
C GLU A 464 16.31 -38.99 -2.19
N ALA A 465 17.46 -39.49 -1.70
CA ALA A 465 17.65 -40.88 -1.29
C ALA A 465 16.83 -41.27 -0.04
N ASP A 466 16.36 -40.31 0.73
CA ASP A 466 15.49 -40.53 1.90
C ASP A 466 14.01 -40.77 1.54
N GLY A 467 13.67 -40.69 0.25
CA GLY A 467 12.32 -40.93 -0.27
C GLY A 467 11.42 -39.67 -0.19
N GLN A 468 11.98 -38.52 0.15
CA GLN A 468 11.27 -37.23 0.17
C GLN A 468 11.65 -36.39 -1.04
N TYR A 469 10.80 -35.41 -1.33
CA TYR A 469 11.13 -34.27 -2.22
C TYR A 469 11.66 -33.11 -1.42
N HIS A 470 12.65 -32.41 -1.94
CA HIS A 470 13.35 -31.30 -1.30
C HIS A 470 13.37 -30.06 -2.19
N ILE A 471 13.32 -28.87 -1.58
CA ILE A 471 13.55 -27.57 -2.23
C ILE A 471 14.81 -26.95 -1.60
N ARG A 472 15.90 -26.93 -2.37
CA ARG A 472 17.21 -26.48 -1.91
C ARG A 472 17.52 -25.05 -2.36
N GLY A 473 18.37 -24.32 -1.61
CA GLY A 473 18.91 -23.04 -2.01
C GLY A 473 17.82 -21.97 -2.17
N VAL A 474 17.07 -21.68 -1.12
CA VAL A 474 16.03 -20.66 -1.07
C VAL A 474 16.31 -19.60 -0.01
N ILE A 475 15.54 -18.52 -0.07
CA ILE A 475 15.36 -17.55 1.01
C ILE A 475 13.89 -17.65 1.41
N GLY A 476 13.61 -17.82 2.71
CA GLY A 476 12.27 -17.76 3.28
C GLY A 476 11.90 -16.33 3.66
N PRO A 477 10.75 -16.10 4.31
CA PRO A 477 10.41 -14.79 4.85
C PRO A 477 11.49 -14.20 5.78
N ASP A 478 12.22 -15.06 6.48
CA ASP A 478 13.42 -14.66 7.23
C ASP A 478 14.62 -14.46 6.31
N GLU A 479 14.79 -13.25 5.78
CA GLU A 479 15.85 -12.89 4.85
C GLU A 479 17.27 -12.81 5.49
N TYR A 480 17.41 -13.06 6.80
CA TYR A 480 18.76 -13.17 7.40
C TYR A 480 19.49 -14.44 6.96
N HIS A 481 18.74 -15.46 6.55
CA HIS A 481 19.31 -16.75 6.12
C HIS A 481 19.07 -16.96 4.63
N GLU A 482 20.15 -16.87 3.87
CA GLU A 482 20.15 -17.04 2.41
C GLU A 482 20.69 -18.40 2.01
N THR A 483 20.27 -18.91 0.85
CA THR A 483 20.71 -20.18 0.26
C THR A 483 20.52 -21.36 1.23
N ILE A 484 19.38 -21.35 1.92
CA ILE A 484 18.99 -22.39 2.87
C ILE A 484 18.22 -23.52 2.18
N ASP A 485 18.21 -24.67 2.82
CA ASP A 485 17.54 -25.87 2.32
C ASP A 485 16.28 -26.17 3.12
N ASP A 486 15.20 -26.55 2.42
CA ASP A 486 13.93 -26.99 3.02
C ASP A 486 13.38 -25.99 4.03
N ASN A 487 13.27 -24.71 3.62
CA ASN A 487 12.60 -23.70 4.44
C ASN A 487 11.15 -24.13 4.70
N ALA A 488 10.74 -24.18 5.96
CA ALA A 488 9.43 -24.67 6.38
C ALA A 488 8.29 -23.85 5.78
N PHE A 489 8.39 -22.51 5.79
CA PHE A 489 7.38 -21.63 5.18
C PHE A 489 7.23 -21.95 3.69
N THR A 490 8.32 -21.89 2.94
CA THR A 490 8.31 -22.16 1.49
C THR A 490 7.72 -23.54 1.18
N ASN A 491 8.16 -24.59 1.88
CA ASN A 491 7.75 -25.95 1.56
C ASN A 491 6.29 -26.26 1.97
N VAL A 492 5.83 -25.72 3.11
CA VAL A 492 4.43 -25.89 3.54
C VAL A 492 3.48 -25.12 2.62
N MET A 493 3.82 -23.89 2.24
CA MET A 493 3.04 -23.08 1.29
C MET A 493 3.04 -23.72 -0.11
N ALA A 494 4.18 -24.23 -0.59
CA ALA A 494 4.27 -24.95 -1.86
C ALA A 494 3.39 -26.22 -1.86
N ARG A 495 3.46 -27.03 -0.78
CA ARG A 495 2.60 -28.21 -0.60
C ARG A 495 1.12 -27.85 -0.63
N TRP A 496 0.75 -26.76 0.05
CA TRP A 496 -0.61 -26.24 0.06
C TRP A 496 -1.06 -25.82 -1.35
N ASN A 497 -0.24 -25.04 -2.06
CA ASN A 497 -0.53 -24.59 -3.43
C ASN A 497 -0.74 -25.78 -4.37
N ILE A 498 0.13 -26.80 -4.34
CA ILE A 498 -0.01 -28.01 -5.17
C ILE A 498 -1.35 -28.70 -4.90
N ARG A 499 -1.76 -28.86 -3.64
CA ARG A 499 -3.05 -29.47 -3.27
C ARG A 499 -4.23 -28.64 -3.77
N ARG A 500 -4.21 -27.29 -3.59
CA ARG A 500 -5.26 -26.39 -4.12
C ARG A 500 -5.36 -26.44 -5.63
N ALA A 501 -4.25 -26.62 -6.34
CA ALA A 501 -4.27 -26.79 -7.79
C ALA A 501 -4.93 -28.11 -8.23
N ILE A 502 -4.69 -29.20 -7.50
CA ILE A 502 -5.38 -30.47 -7.74
C ILE A 502 -6.88 -30.34 -7.49
N ASP A 503 -7.27 -29.68 -6.39
CA ASP A 503 -8.69 -29.38 -6.09
C ASP A 503 -9.31 -28.52 -7.18
N THR A 504 -8.58 -27.52 -7.68
CA THR A 504 -9.02 -26.65 -8.79
C THR A 504 -9.23 -27.45 -10.08
N ALA A 505 -8.34 -28.39 -10.40
CA ALA A 505 -8.52 -29.25 -11.57
C ALA A 505 -9.78 -30.12 -11.45
N ALA A 506 -10.05 -30.68 -10.24
CA ALA A 506 -11.26 -31.46 -9.98
C ALA A 506 -12.52 -30.59 -10.05
N LEU A 507 -12.47 -29.37 -9.52
CA LEU A 507 -13.55 -28.39 -9.58
C LEU A 507 -13.90 -28.00 -11.01
N LEU A 508 -12.86 -27.66 -11.82
CA LEU A 508 -13.05 -27.31 -13.25
C LEU A 508 -13.67 -28.47 -14.03
N ARG A 509 -13.20 -29.72 -13.81
CA ARG A 509 -13.74 -30.91 -14.48
C ARG A 509 -15.23 -31.11 -14.17
N THR A 510 -15.63 -30.81 -12.94
CA THR A 510 -17.00 -31.04 -12.47
C THR A 510 -17.93 -29.91 -12.87
N ARG A 511 -17.53 -28.66 -12.66
CA ARG A 511 -18.39 -27.49 -12.84
C ARG A 511 -18.29 -26.89 -14.23
N TRP A 512 -17.09 -26.90 -14.86
CA TRP A 512 -16.82 -26.24 -16.16
C TRP A 512 -15.96 -27.14 -17.08
N PRO A 513 -16.47 -28.29 -17.54
CA PRO A 513 -15.69 -29.28 -18.28
C PRO A 513 -15.09 -28.75 -19.59
N GLU A 514 -15.79 -27.86 -20.28
CA GLU A 514 -15.26 -27.26 -21.52
C GLU A 514 -14.09 -26.30 -21.21
N ARG A 515 -14.15 -25.54 -20.12
CA ARG A 515 -13.04 -24.69 -19.68
C ARG A 515 -11.84 -25.56 -19.27
N TRP A 516 -12.10 -26.66 -18.52
CA TRP A 516 -11.04 -27.62 -18.18
C TRP A 516 -10.35 -28.14 -19.43
N LYS A 517 -11.12 -28.60 -20.41
CA LYS A 517 -10.59 -29.12 -21.68
C LYS A 517 -9.73 -28.08 -22.41
N ALA A 518 -10.22 -26.86 -22.50
CA ALA A 518 -9.48 -25.76 -23.15
C ALA A 518 -8.17 -25.45 -22.39
N LEU A 519 -8.25 -25.31 -21.07
CA LEU A 519 -7.10 -24.94 -20.24
C LEU A 519 -6.08 -26.08 -20.15
N SER A 520 -6.51 -27.33 -19.92
CA SER A 520 -5.60 -28.48 -19.86
C SER A 520 -4.87 -28.72 -21.18
N ASN A 521 -5.56 -28.51 -22.34
CA ASN A 521 -4.91 -28.58 -23.64
C ASN A 521 -3.89 -27.46 -23.85
N ALA A 522 -4.25 -26.22 -23.47
CA ALA A 522 -3.34 -25.07 -23.60
C ALA A 522 -2.10 -25.20 -22.72
N LEU A 523 -2.25 -25.80 -21.55
CA LEU A 523 -1.16 -26.05 -20.59
C LEU A 523 -0.45 -27.39 -20.85
N GLU A 524 -0.94 -28.24 -21.75
CA GLU A 524 -0.44 -29.61 -21.93
C GLU A 524 -0.43 -30.40 -20.61
N LEU A 525 -1.51 -30.27 -19.83
CA LEU A 525 -1.65 -30.86 -18.49
C LEU A 525 -2.51 -32.14 -18.58
N ASP A 526 -1.91 -33.27 -18.19
CA ASP A 526 -2.54 -34.58 -18.19
C ASP A 526 -2.73 -35.17 -16.77
N ASP A 527 -3.39 -36.34 -16.71
CA ASP A 527 -3.65 -37.03 -15.44
C ASP A 527 -2.38 -37.61 -14.80
N GLU A 528 -1.35 -37.90 -15.59
CA GLU A 528 -0.07 -38.40 -15.09
C GLU A 528 0.69 -37.27 -14.35
N GLU A 529 0.69 -36.09 -14.92
CA GLU A 529 1.29 -34.93 -14.26
C GLU A 529 0.54 -34.58 -12.95
N LEU A 530 -0.79 -34.64 -12.92
CA LEU A 530 -1.57 -34.42 -11.69
C LEU A 530 -1.31 -35.50 -10.62
N ARG A 531 -1.11 -36.75 -11.01
CA ARG A 531 -0.73 -37.82 -10.05
C ARG A 531 0.66 -37.57 -9.45
N ARG A 532 1.60 -37.10 -10.27
CA ARG A 532 2.93 -36.70 -9.78
C ARG A 532 2.85 -35.49 -8.83
N TRP A 533 1.94 -34.56 -9.09
CA TRP A 533 1.73 -33.42 -8.16
C TRP A 533 1.30 -33.94 -6.77
N ALA A 534 0.37 -34.88 -6.73
CA ALA A 534 -0.06 -35.50 -5.46
C ALA A 534 1.11 -36.18 -4.74
N GLU A 535 1.94 -36.97 -5.45
CA GLU A 535 3.13 -37.60 -4.90
C GLU A 535 4.10 -36.58 -4.28
N VAL A 536 4.42 -35.51 -5.01
CA VAL A 536 5.29 -34.41 -4.51
C VAL A 536 4.69 -33.76 -3.28
N ALA A 537 3.40 -33.43 -3.30
CA ALA A 537 2.73 -32.79 -2.16
C ALA A 537 2.72 -33.67 -0.90
N ASP A 538 2.58 -34.98 -1.07
CA ASP A 538 2.53 -35.91 0.05
C ASP A 538 3.90 -36.20 0.69
N THR A 539 4.97 -36.05 -0.08
CA THR A 539 6.34 -36.43 0.35
C THR A 539 7.31 -35.25 0.42
N LEU A 540 6.84 -33.98 0.21
CA LEU A 540 7.68 -32.78 0.33
C LEU A 540 8.15 -32.60 1.78
N ALA A 541 9.46 -32.46 1.99
CA ALA A 541 10.08 -32.21 3.28
C ALA A 541 9.64 -30.85 3.85
N THR A 542 8.97 -30.83 4.98
CA THR A 542 8.42 -29.61 5.60
C THR A 542 9.15 -29.16 6.86
N GLY A 543 10.13 -29.92 7.32
CA GLY A 543 10.85 -29.66 8.58
C GLY A 543 10.05 -29.99 9.85
N LEU A 544 8.86 -30.61 9.75
CA LEU A 544 8.06 -30.99 10.91
C LEU A 544 8.72 -32.16 11.66
N ASP A 545 9.09 -31.99 12.94
CA ASP A 545 9.43 -33.10 13.82
C ASP A 545 8.12 -33.66 14.46
N PRO A 546 7.67 -34.85 14.08
CA PRO A 546 6.42 -35.41 14.56
C PRO A 546 6.42 -35.75 16.06
N ARG A 547 7.59 -35.77 16.71
CA ARG A 547 7.71 -36.06 18.15
C ARG A 547 7.47 -34.82 19.00
N THR A 548 7.89 -33.66 18.51
CA THR A 548 7.80 -32.39 19.24
C THR A 548 6.69 -31.48 18.69
N GLY A 549 6.23 -31.69 17.45
CA GLY A 549 5.34 -30.81 16.73
C GLY A 549 6.00 -29.51 16.29
N LEU A 550 7.32 -29.37 16.48
CA LEU A 550 8.07 -28.19 16.03
C LEU A 550 8.42 -28.32 14.54
N TYR A 551 8.27 -27.26 13.82
CA TYR A 551 8.87 -27.09 12.49
C TYR A 551 10.30 -26.57 12.66
N GLU A 552 11.30 -27.26 12.09
CA GLU A 552 12.62 -26.68 11.90
C GLU A 552 12.52 -25.64 10.76
N GLN A 553 12.84 -24.37 11.01
CA GLN A 553 12.64 -23.29 10.04
C GLN A 553 13.30 -23.58 8.68
N PHE A 554 14.46 -24.24 8.70
CA PHE A 554 15.17 -24.82 7.56
C PHE A 554 16.15 -25.89 8.04
N SER A 555 16.58 -26.75 7.15
CA SER A 555 17.52 -27.85 7.49
C SER A 555 18.75 -27.34 8.22
N GLY A 556 18.90 -27.71 9.49
CA GLY A 556 20.04 -27.33 10.33
C GLY A 556 19.86 -26.10 11.20
N PHE A 557 18.70 -25.41 11.17
CA PHE A 557 18.43 -24.23 11.99
C PHE A 557 18.62 -24.50 13.50
N PHE A 558 18.16 -25.64 13.99
CA PHE A 558 18.29 -25.99 15.42
C PHE A 558 19.74 -26.19 15.88
N LYS A 559 20.70 -26.32 14.96
CA LYS A 559 22.14 -26.46 15.25
C LYS A 559 22.90 -25.14 15.26
N LEU A 560 22.27 -24.04 14.86
CA LEU A 560 22.89 -22.72 14.82
C LEU A 560 23.13 -22.16 16.23
N GLU A 561 23.99 -21.13 16.34
CA GLU A 561 24.30 -20.44 17.61
C GLU A 561 23.03 -19.82 18.22
N PRO A 562 22.62 -20.21 19.44
CA PRO A 562 21.53 -19.51 20.10
C PRO A 562 21.98 -18.13 20.57
N ILE A 563 21.20 -17.10 20.28
CA ILE A 563 21.47 -15.71 20.75
C ILE A 563 20.31 -15.27 21.65
N ASP A 564 20.65 -14.70 22.80
CA ASP A 564 19.68 -14.02 23.65
C ASP A 564 19.44 -12.59 23.14
N LEU A 565 18.35 -12.39 22.41
CA LEU A 565 17.97 -11.07 21.87
C LEU A 565 17.66 -10.04 22.96
N ALA A 566 17.27 -10.45 24.17
CA ALA A 566 16.98 -9.53 25.26
C ALA A 566 18.24 -8.73 25.67
N SER A 567 19.42 -9.32 25.54
CA SER A 567 20.70 -8.62 25.79
C SER A 567 20.99 -7.49 24.79
N TYR A 568 20.26 -7.42 23.67
CA TYR A 568 20.37 -6.40 22.62
C TYR A 568 19.15 -5.46 22.57
N ALA A 569 18.30 -5.43 23.59
CA ALA A 569 17.04 -4.66 23.58
C ALA A 569 17.25 -3.15 23.36
N GLY A 570 18.39 -2.59 23.76
CA GLY A 570 18.74 -1.16 23.59
C GLY A 570 19.36 -0.79 22.24
N ARG A 571 19.39 -1.71 21.27
CA ARG A 571 19.98 -1.44 19.94
C ARG A 571 19.19 -0.39 19.17
N SER A 572 19.89 0.46 18.42
CA SER A 572 19.32 1.46 17.52
C SER A 572 19.41 1.06 16.03
N VAL A 573 20.01 -0.08 15.75
CA VAL A 573 20.23 -0.59 14.38
C VAL A 573 19.79 -2.06 14.26
N PRO A 574 19.48 -2.59 13.06
CA PRO A 574 19.14 -3.99 12.86
C PRO A 574 20.21 -4.97 13.33
N MET A 575 19.82 -6.21 13.65
CA MET A 575 20.72 -7.22 14.23
C MET A 575 21.84 -7.65 13.29
N ASP A 576 21.61 -7.67 11.99
CA ASP A 576 22.63 -7.95 10.98
C ASP A 576 23.73 -6.89 10.93
N VAL A 577 23.42 -5.65 11.29
CA VAL A 577 24.40 -4.56 11.45
C VAL A 577 25.18 -4.77 12.76
N VAL A 578 24.51 -5.19 13.85
CA VAL A 578 25.14 -5.42 15.17
C VAL A 578 26.10 -6.60 15.14
N LEU A 579 25.68 -7.73 14.55
CA LEU A 579 26.46 -8.97 14.56
C LEU A 579 27.32 -9.13 13.30
N GLY A 580 27.00 -8.42 12.24
CA GLY A 580 27.53 -8.64 10.90
C GLY A 580 26.89 -9.86 10.21
N ARG A 581 26.70 -9.76 8.88
CA ARG A 581 25.99 -10.76 8.05
C ARG A 581 26.40 -12.22 8.34
N LYS A 582 27.71 -12.47 8.41
CA LYS A 582 28.23 -13.86 8.60
C LYS A 582 27.78 -14.49 9.91
N ARG A 583 27.80 -13.75 11.03
CA ARG A 583 27.36 -14.28 12.31
C ARG A 583 25.85 -14.38 12.39
N THR A 584 25.14 -13.43 11.81
CA THR A 584 23.68 -13.46 11.72
C THR A 584 23.20 -14.74 11.02
N GLN A 585 23.80 -15.07 9.87
CA GLN A 585 23.50 -16.33 9.14
C GLN A 585 23.87 -17.61 9.88
N ALA A 586 24.76 -17.54 10.89
CA ALA A 586 25.16 -18.68 11.70
C ALA A 586 24.42 -18.75 13.06
N ALA A 587 23.42 -17.91 13.27
CA ALA A 587 22.72 -17.78 14.55
C ALA A 587 21.21 -18.03 14.42
N GLN A 588 20.59 -18.46 15.53
CA GLN A 588 19.13 -18.62 15.63
C GLN A 588 18.47 -17.25 15.86
N ILE A 589 18.67 -16.32 14.90
CA ILE A 589 18.06 -14.99 14.91
C ILE A 589 17.26 -14.84 13.62
N ILE A 590 16.02 -14.40 13.74
CA ILE A 590 15.06 -14.28 12.65
C ILE A 590 14.77 -12.78 12.41
N LYS A 591 14.79 -12.35 11.14
CA LYS A 591 14.47 -10.96 10.75
C LYS A 591 13.00 -10.64 10.98
N GLN A 592 12.13 -11.54 10.52
CA GLN A 592 10.66 -11.39 10.58
C GLN A 592 9.99 -12.77 10.65
N ALA A 593 8.66 -12.79 10.84
CA ALA A 593 7.88 -14.01 10.94
C ALA A 593 8.10 -14.95 9.74
N ASP A 594 8.55 -16.17 9.98
CA ASP A 594 8.68 -17.28 9.04
C ASP A 594 7.73 -18.42 9.49
N VAL A 595 8.15 -19.32 10.36
CA VAL A 595 7.23 -20.35 10.93
C VAL A 595 6.04 -19.72 11.65
N VAL A 596 6.21 -18.56 12.30
CA VAL A 596 5.08 -17.85 12.93
C VAL A 596 4.05 -17.36 11.90
N ALA A 597 4.48 -17.02 10.68
CA ALA A 597 3.54 -16.67 9.61
C ALA A 597 2.69 -17.89 9.19
N LEU A 598 3.23 -19.10 9.18
CA LEU A 598 2.44 -20.32 8.92
C LEU A 598 1.34 -20.54 9.96
N LEU A 599 1.58 -20.22 11.24
CA LEU A 599 0.55 -20.31 12.30
C LEU A 599 -0.68 -19.44 11.97
N VAL A 600 -0.45 -18.36 11.24
CA VAL A 600 -1.51 -17.43 10.84
C VAL A 600 -2.19 -17.88 9.55
N LEU A 601 -1.40 -18.22 8.54
CA LEU A 601 -1.88 -18.46 7.18
C LEU A 601 -2.45 -19.89 7.02
N LEU A 602 -1.82 -20.88 7.63
CA LEU A 602 -2.19 -22.31 7.51
C LEU A 602 -2.30 -22.97 8.89
N PRO A 603 -3.21 -22.50 9.76
CA PRO A 603 -3.33 -23.05 11.12
C PRO A 603 -3.60 -24.55 11.16
N GLU A 604 -4.22 -25.11 10.11
CA GLU A 604 -4.48 -26.53 9.95
C GLU A 604 -3.20 -27.39 9.77
N ALA A 605 -2.06 -26.77 9.46
CA ALA A 605 -0.76 -27.47 9.39
C ALA A 605 -0.21 -27.82 10.78
N PHE A 606 -0.82 -27.31 11.86
CA PHE A 606 -0.37 -27.51 13.23
C PHE A 606 -1.34 -28.40 13.99
N ALA A 607 -0.83 -29.50 14.53
CA ALA A 607 -1.61 -30.39 15.41
C ALA A 607 -1.93 -29.69 16.74
N ASP A 608 -2.87 -30.26 17.52
CA ASP A 608 -3.29 -29.73 18.83
C ASP A 608 -2.07 -29.49 19.75
N GLY A 609 -1.92 -28.25 20.21
CA GLY A 609 -0.84 -27.81 21.07
C GLY A 609 0.47 -27.45 20.36
N SER A 610 0.69 -27.85 19.10
CA SER A 610 1.93 -27.56 18.39
C SER A 610 2.06 -26.08 18.02
N ALA A 611 0.95 -25.39 17.78
CA ALA A 611 0.94 -23.94 17.51
C ALA A 611 1.58 -23.15 18.65
N SER A 612 1.20 -23.43 19.91
CA SER A 612 1.76 -22.78 21.09
C SER A 612 3.26 -23.09 21.26
N ALA A 613 3.67 -24.33 21.00
CA ALA A 613 5.08 -24.74 21.08
C ALA A 613 5.93 -24.00 20.03
N ASN A 614 5.47 -23.93 18.79
CA ASN A 614 6.16 -23.20 17.72
C ASN A 614 6.23 -21.69 18.01
N PHE A 615 5.15 -21.07 18.45
CA PHE A 615 5.14 -19.65 18.82
C PHE A 615 6.15 -19.38 19.94
N SER A 616 6.12 -20.17 21.02
CA SER A 616 7.03 -20.02 22.17
C SER A 616 8.50 -20.24 21.80
N TYR A 617 8.77 -21.07 20.78
CA TYR A 617 10.14 -21.27 20.29
C TYR A 617 10.62 -20.10 19.42
N TYR A 618 9.80 -19.60 18.49
CA TYR A 618 10.23 -18.66 17.46
C TYR A 618 10.09 -17.18 17.88
N GLU A 619 9.09 -16.80 18.70
CA GLU A 619 8.88 -15.42 19.13
C GLU A 619 10.13 -14.81 19.78
N PRO A 620 10.80 -15.46 20.79
CA PRO A 620 11.98 -14.86 21.42
C PRO A 620 13.21 -14.80 20.49
N ARG A 621 13.19 -15.44 19.33
CA ARG A 621 14.27 -15.45 18.35
C ARG A 621 14.07 -14.43 17.23
N CYS A 622 12.90 -13.81 17.15
CA CYS A 622 12.60 -12.81 16.13
C CYS A 622 13.09 -11.43 16.56
N SER A 623 13.96 -10.84 15.74
CA SER A 623 14.51 -9.51 16.00
C SER A 623 13.57 -8.36 15.56
N HIS A 624 12.47 -8.69 14.87
CA HIS A 624 11.51 -7.73 14.30
C HIS A 624 12.18 -6.63 13.48
N GLY A 625 13.13 -7.03 12.62
CA GLY A 625 13.86 -6.13 11.73
C GLY A 625 13.07 -5.70 10.48
N SER A 626 11.80 -6.09 10.39
CA SER A 626 10.86 -5.72 9.31
C SER A 626 9.55 -5.21 9.91
N SER A 627 8.93 -4.24 9.24
CA SER A 627 7.62 -3.70 9.61
C SER A 627 6.48 -4.74 9.49
N LEU A 628 6.67 -5.82 8.73
CA LEU A 628 5.70 -6.91 8.53
C LEU A 628 5.62 -7.87 9.72
N SER A 629 6.70 -7.96 10.50
CA SER A 629 6.87 -8.98 11.53
C SER A 629 5.84 -8.89 12.66
N ALA A 630 5.55 -7.69 13.15
CA ALA A 630 4.66 -7.46 14.29
C ALA A 630 3.23 -7.96 14.02
N ALA A 631 2.73 -7.81 12.80
CA ALA A 631 1.38 -8.24 12.44
C ALA A 631 1.18 -9.75 12.62
N MET A 632 2.05 -10.56 12.04
CA MET A 632 1.94 -12.03 12.12
C MET A 632 2.09 -12.53 13.56
N HIS A 633 3.04 -11.97 14.32
CA HIS A 633 3.20 -12.31 15.74
C HIS A 633 1.99 -11.89 16.56
N GLY A 634 1.41 -10.71 16.30
CA GLY A 634 0.23 -10.23 16.99
C GLY A 634 -1.01 -11.09 16.75
N ILE A 635 -1.25 -11.51 15.51
CA ILE A 635 -2.36 -12.42 15.17
C ILE A 635 -2.18 -13.78 15.83
N ALA A 636 -0.97 -14.35 15.73
CA ALA A 636 -0.67 -15.65 16.35
C ALA A 636 -0.84 -15.58 17.88
N ALA A 637 -0.32 -14.55 18.53
CA ALA A 637 -0.46 -14.34 19.97
C ALA A 637 -1.94 -14.19 20.38
N ALA A 638 -2.73 -13.42 19.64
CA ALA A 638 -4.16 -13.24 19.92
C ALA A 638 -4.91 -14.58 19.83
N ARG A 639 -4.70 -15.35 18.75
CA ARG A 639 -5.32 -16.67 18.57
C ARG A 639 -4.91 -17.69 19.66
N LEU A 640 -3.72 -17.54 20.24
CA LEU A 640 -3.22 -18.35 21.36
C LEU A 640 -3.68 -17.83 22.73
N GLY A 641 -4.52 -16.79 22.80
CA GLY A 641 -5.01 -16.20 24.04
C GLY A 641 -3.96 -15.38 24.82
N GLN A 642 -2.84 -15.00 24.18
CA GLN A 642 -1.77 -14.19 24.77
C GLN A 642 -2.02 -12.70 24.54
N SER A 643 -3.08 -12.15 25.14
CA SER A 643 -3.61 -10.81 24.86
C SER A 643 -2.60 -9.69 25.08
N GLU A 644 -1.78 -9.74 26.15
CA GLU A 644 -0.74 -8.75 26.42
C GLU A 644 0.34 -8.73 25.31
N THR A 645 0.79 -9.91 24.88
CA THR A 645 1.76 -10.05 23.79
C THR A 645 1.17 -9.53 22.48
N ALA A 646 -0.08 -9.85 22.18
CA ALA A 646 -0.77 -9.37 20.99
C ALA A 646 -0.90 -7.83 20.99
N MET A 647 -1.26 -7.21 22.11
CA MET A 647 -1.33 -5.75 22.24
C MET A 647 0.04 -5.08 22.12
N ARG A 648 1.09 -5.67 22.66
CA ARG A 648 2.46 -5.18 22.45
C ARG A 648 2.81 -5.10 20.96
N PHE A 649 2.48 -6.13 20.18
CA PHE A 649 2.70 -6.14 18.73
C PHE A 649 1.78 -5.17 18.00
N PHE A 650 0.55 -4.99 18.46
CA PHE A 650 -0.37 -4.00 17.88
C PHE A 650 0.18 -2.57 18.06
N HIS A 651 0.68 -2.23 19.26
CA HIS A 651 1.32 -0.94 19.50
C HIS A 651 2.60 -0.76 18.68
N GLN A 652 3.41 -1.82 18.55
CA GLN A 652 4.62 -1.78 17.73
C GLN A 652 4.29 -1.50 16.25
N ALA A 653 3.32 -2.20 15.66
CA ALA A 653 2.87 -1.97 14.28
C ALA A 653 2.30 -0.56 14.10
N SER A 654 1.46 -0.11 15.04
CA SER A 654 0.87 1.23 15.02
C SER A 654 1.91 2.35 15.12
N ALA A 655 2.96 2.16 15.92
CA ALA A 655 4.04 3.12 16.08
C ALA A 655 4.93 3.26 14.84
N THR A 656 4.96 2.27 13.96
CA THR A 656 5.81 2.25 12.75
C THR A 656 5.61 3.52 11.93
N ASP A 657 4.38 3.90 11.63
CA ASP A 657 4.06 5.07 10.81
C ASP A 657 3.54 6.29 11.61
N LEU A 658 3.11 6.11 12.87
CA LEU A 658 2.57 7.20 13.68
C LEU A 658 3.60 7.86 14.60
N SER A 659 4.72 7.20 14.94
CA SER A 659 5.76 7.81 15.80
C SER A 659 6.78 8.61 14.98
N ASP A 660 7.33 9.68 15.58
CA ASP A 660 8.41 10.48 14.99
C ASP A 660 9.81 9.85 15.18
N THR A 661 9.90 8.67 15.81
CA THR A 661 11.17 8.01 16.14
C THR A 661 11.70 7.10 15.03
N HIS A 662 10.91 6.81 13.99
CA HIS A 662 11.31 5.94 12.89
C HIS A 662 11.65 6.76 11.64
N ALA A 663 12.94 6.84 11.30
CA ALA A 663 13.43 7.51 10.09
C ALA A 663 12.99 6.81 8.78
N ALA A 664 12.52 5.57 8.86
CA ALA A 664 12.17 4.75 7.70
C ALA A 664 10.90 5.20 6.93
N ILE A 665 10.21 6.25 7.40
CA ILE A 665 8.98 6.76 6.76
C ILE A 665 9.28 7.78 5.66
N ASP A 666 10.51 8.24 5.54
CA ASP A 666 10.90 9.25 4.55
C ASP A 666 10.53 8.85 3.12
N GLY A 667 10.63 7.58 2.81
CA GLY A 667 10.32 7.00 1.51
C GLY A 667 8.86 6.56 1.29
N GLY A 668 7.95 6.83 2.24
CA GLY A 668 6.54 6.45 2.16
C GLY A 668 6.05 5.65 3.38
N VAL A 669 4.73 5.52 3.57
CA VAL A 669 4.15 4.71 4.64
C VAL A 669 4.37 3.22 4.40
N HIS A 670 4.40 2.42 5.46
CA HIS A 670 4.52 0.95 5.38
C HIS A 670 3.14 0.32 5.18
N ILE A 671 2.65 0.32 3.94
CA ILE A 671 1.26 -0.04 3.64
C ILE A 671 0.89 -1.45 4.14
N ALA A 672 1.79 -2.42 4.05
CA ALA A 672 1.56 -3.77 4.54
C ALA A 672 1.50 -3.85 6.08
N SER A 673 2.26 -3.02 6.81
CA SER A 673 2.13 -2.90 8.26
C SER A 673 0.74 -2.35 8.62
N LEU A 674 0.22 -1.39 7.86
CA LEU A 674 -1.12 -0.85 8.03
C LEU A 674 -2.20 -1.92 7.76
N GLY A 675 -2.04 -2.74 6.72
CA GLY A 675 -2.87 -3.93 6.49
C GLY A 675 -2.80 -4.91 7.66
N GLY A 676 -1.61 -5.11 8.21
CA GLY A 676 -1.37 -5.93 9.39
C GLY A 676 -2.10 -5.46 10.64
N ILE A 677 -2.27 -4.15 10.86
CA ILE A 677 -3.05 -3.59 11.98
C ILE A 677 -4.52 -4.02 11.86
N TRP A 678 -5.10 -3.93 10.66
CA TRP A 678 -6.45 -4.40 10.40
C TRP A 678 -6.56 -5.93 10.62
N MET A 679 -5.61 -6.70 10.07
CA MET A 679 -5.58 -8.16 10.24
C MET A 679 -5.49 -8.55 11.72
N MET A 680 -4.63 -7.92 12.52
CA MET A 680 -4.56 -8.17 13.97
C MET A 680 -5.90 -7.91 14.64
N THR A 681 -6.63 -6.87 14.24
CA THR A 681 -7.92 -6.52 14.84
C THR A 681 -9.01 -7.51 14.43
N VAL A 682 -9.13 -7.82 13.15
CA VAL A 682 -10.25 -8.61 12.61
C VAL A 682 -9.95 -10.12 12.62
N LEU A 683 -8.75 -10.53 12.19
CA LEU A 683 -8.37 -11.95 12.16
C LEU A 683 -7.74 -12.45 13.47
N GLY A 684 -7.14 -11.53 14.24
CA GLY A 684 -6.55 -11.80 15.54
C GLY A 684 -7.54 -11.62 16.68
N PHE A 685 -7.82 -10.38 17.08
CA PHE A 685 -8.65 -10.09 18.26
C PHE A 685 -10.12 -10.48 18.11
N ALA A 686 -10.76 -10.24 16.96
CA ALA A 686 -12.11 -10.76 16.69
C ALA A 686 -12.10 -12.25 16.38
N GLY A 687 -10.94 -12.82 15.99
CA GLY A 687 -10.80 -14.22 15.68
C GLY A 687 -11.63 -14.67 14.48
N LEU A 688 -11.83 -13.75 13.50
CA LEU A 688 -12.56 -14.07 12.28
C LEU A 688 -11.84 -15.14 11.48
N THR A 689 -12.58 -16.16 11.09
CA THR A 689 -12.21 -17.15 10.08
C THR A 689 -13.22 -17.18 8.96
N VAL A 690 -12.76 -17.34 7.73
CA VAL A 690 -13.59 -17.30 6.54
C VAL A 690 -13.38 -18.59 5.76
N ASN A 691 -14.46 -19.21 5.33
CA ASN A 691 -14.43 -20.31 4.39
C ASN A 691 -15.68 -20.30 3.50
N GLU A 692 -15.77 -21.24 2.56
CA GLU A 692 -16.90 -21.30 1.63
C GLU A 692 -18.26 -21.61 2.30
N THR A 693 -18.24 -22.14 3.53
CA THR A 693 -19.47 -22.53 4.27
C THR A 693 -19.94 -21.48 5.27
N GLY A 694 -19.10 -20.51 5.65
CA GLY A 694 -19.48 -19.50 6.61
C GLY A 694 -18.35 -18.68 7.19
N LEU A 695 -18.75 -17.80 8.10
CA LEU A 695 -17.86 -16.99 8.94
C LEU A 695 -17.82 -17.60 10.35
N GLY A 696 -16.61 -17.84 10.86
CA GLY A 696 -16.38 -18.29 12.24
C GLY A 696 -15.78 -17.15 13.08
N PHE A 697 -16.03 -17.15 14.39
CA PHE A 697 -15.51 -16.15 15.32
C PHE A 697 -14.99 -16.83 16.59
N ASN A 698 -13.80 -16.43 17.03
CA ASN A 698 -13.21 -16.83 18.31
C ASN A 698 -12.54 -15.61 18.97
N PRO A 699 -13.32 -14.64 19.50
CA PRO A 699 -12.80 -13.37 19.94
C PRO A 699 -11.90 -13.49 21.18
N GLN A 700 -10.79 -12.77 21.14
CA GLN A 700 -9.80 -12.62 22.20
C GLN A 700 -9.50 -11.12 22.36
N LEU A 701 -10.53 -10.33 22.74
CA LEU A 701 -10.38 -8.89 22.83
C LEU A 701 -9.40 -8.51 23.95
N PRO A 702 -8.55 -7.49 23.73
CA PRO A 702 -7.63 -7.00 24.75
C PRO A 702 -8.38 -6.41 25.95
N GLU A 703 -7.74 -6.43 27.11
CA GLU A 703 -8.22 -5.71 28.27
C GLU A 703 -8.35 -4.20 27.94
N GLY A 704 -9.47 -3.60 28.32
CA GLY A 704 -9.80 -2.21 28.02
C GLY A 704 -10.65 -2.02 26.75
N TRP A 705 -10.71 -2.98 25.83
CA TRP A 705 -11.64 -2.91 24.70
C TRP A 705 -13.03 -3.38 25.14
N SER A 706 -13.97 -2.44 25.32
CA SER A 706 -15.32 -2.76 25.77
C SER A 706 -16.24 -3.27 24.65
N SER A 707 -15.96 -2.92 23.41
CA SER A 707 -16.57 -3.52 22.22
C SER A 707 -15.71 -3.34 20.99
N LEU A 708 -15.94 -4.22 20.01
CA LEU A 708 -15.35 -4.18 18.66
C LEU A 708 -16.47 -4.38 17.64
N SER A 709 -16.54 -3.48 16.63
CA SER A 709 -17.52 -3.61 15.55
C SER A 709 -16.84 -3.35 14.20
N PHE A 710 -17.22 -4.10 13.17
CA PHE A 710 -16.70 -3.97 11.80
C PHE A 710 -17.66 -4.60 10.78
N GLY A 711 -17.50 -4.22 9.50
CA GLY A 711 -18.18 -4.83 8.37
C GLY A 711 -17.31 -5.80 7.60
N VAL A 712 -17.88 -6.85 7.03
CA VAL A 712 -17.22 -7.76 6.09
C VAL A 712 -18.13 -8.18 4.95
N HIS A 713 -17.58 -8.28 3.75
CA HIS A 713 -18.24 -8.90 2.61
C HIS A 713 -17.93 -10.40 2.58
N TRP A 714 -18.98 -11.20 2.39
CA TRP A 714 -18.87 -12.64 2.23
C TRP A 714 -19.91 -13.14 1.24
N ARG A 715 -19.47 -13.68 0.11
CA ARG A 715 -20.31 -14.29 -0.95
C ARG A 715 -21.49 -13.41 -1.35
N GLY A 716 -21.22 -12.15 -1.69
CA GLY A 716 -22.23 -11.17 -2.11
C GLY A 716 -23.07 -10.60 -0.97
N ARG A 717 -22.73 -10.86 0.27
CA ARG A 717 -23.42 -10.34 1.48
C ARG A 717 -22.50 -9.38 2.22
N HIS A 718 -23.06 -8.29 2.72
CA HIS A 718 -22.37 -7.42 3.66
C HIS A 718 -22.89 -7.69 5.07
N VAL A 719 -22.03 -8.13 5.96
CA VAL A 719 -22.32 -8.55 7.32
C VAL A 719 -21.67 -7.58 8.30
N LEU A 720 -22.47 -6.94 9.14
CA LEU A 720 -22.00 -6.12 10.25
C LEU A 720 -21.82 -7.01 11.49
N VAL A 721 -20.65 -6.97 12.09
CA VAL A 721 -20.28 -7.76 13.27
C VAL A 721 -20.10 -6.82 14.46
N SER A 722 -20.66 -7.19 15.61
CA SER A 722 -20.44 -6.51 16.89
C SER A 722 -20.11 -7.53 17.96
N ILE A 723 -19.00 -7.31 18.66
CA ILE A 723 -18.49 -8.17 19.73
C ILE A 723 -18.48 -7.37 21.03
N ASP A 724 -19.22 -7.86 22.04
CA ASP A 724 -19.28 -7.30 23.39
C ASP A 724 -18.78 -8.34 24.41
N PRO A 725 -17.53 -8.23 24.91
CA PRO A 725 -16.96 -9.18 25.86
C PRO A 725 -17.65 -9.11 27.22
N GLY A 726 -18.21 -7.96 27.61
CA GLY A 726 -18.94 -7.80 28.88
C GLY A 726 -20.25 -8.57 28.89
N ARG A 727 -20.94 -8.59 27.76
CA ARG A 727 -22.17 -9.39 27.56
C ARG A 727 -21.89 -10.80 27.07
N LYS A 728 -20.67 -11.10 26.65
CA LYS A 728 -20.27 -12.36 25.99
C LYS A 728 -21.12 -12.64 24.74
N THR A 729 -21.41 -11.62 23.95
CA THR A 729 -22.23 -11.72 22.74
C THR A 729 -21.40 -11.40 21.49
N ILE A 730 -21.71 -12.12 20.42
CA ILE A 730 -21.30 -11.81 19.06
C ILE A 730 -22.59 -11.67 18.26
N GLU A 731 -22.83 -10.48 17.73
CA GLU A 731 -23.98 -10.20 16.88
C GLU A 731 -23.50 -10.02 15.44
N ALA A 732 -24.02 -10.80 14.53
CA ALA A 732 -23.77 -10.67 13.10
C ALA A 732 -25.09 -10.32 12.41
N THR A 733 -25.15 -9.14 11.78
CA THR A 733 -26.36 -8.63 11.14
C THR A 733 -26.11 -8.46 9.64
N LEU A 734 -27.00 -9.04 8.83
CA LEU A 734 -26.98 -8.84 7.39
C LEU A 734 -27.46 -7.42 7.07
N SER A 735 -26.58 -6.60 6.49
CA SER A 735 -26.92 -5.23 6.08
C SER A 735 -27.32 -5.16 4.61
N SER A 736 -26.78 -6.05 3.76
CA SER A 736 -27.17 -6.19 2.36
C SER A 736 -26.88 -7.60 1.83
N GLY A 737 -27.54 -8.00 0.72
CA GLY A 737 -27.48 -9.33 0.15
C GLY A 737 -28.64 -10.24 0.59
N GLU A 738 -28.74 -11.45 0.04
CA GLU A 738 -29.79 -12.41 0.38
C GLU A 738 -29.40 -13.22 1.62
N PRO A 739 -30.34 -13.50 2.57
CA PRO A 739 -30.11 -14.41 3.68
C PRO A 739 -29.82 -15.82 3.16
N THR A 740 -29.01 -16.58 3.89
CA THR A 740 -28.74 -18.01 3.59
C THR A 740 -29.82 -18.88 4.15
#